data_ffa47b05390c27fdf681638c2aa9755e
#
_entry.id   ffa47b05390c27fdf681638c2aa9755e
#
_cell.length_a   1.000
_cell.length_b   1.000
_cell.length_c   1.000
_cell.angle_alpha   90.00
_cell.angle_beta   90.00
_cell.angle_gamma   90.00
#
_symmetry.space_group_name_H-M   'P 1'
#
loop_
_entity.id
_entity.type
_entity.pdbx_description
1 polymer ?
#
loop_
_entity_poly.entity_id
_entity_poly.type
_entity_poly.pdbx_seq_one_letter_code
_entity_poly.pdbx_strand_id
1 'polypeptide(L)'
;MSDNKFGERLHALRSGAGISQERLAQRAGISVRALSDMERGRTRGPRQRTVEALVAALGVDGVVGQELEDAARSGRPRAVGGTGPRSSAGTGPGAAAVHGLALPRDLCDFTARGPALAGLRVLAEHLDPARPPVAVICGQPGLGKTAFAVHAAHALAPSFPDGQYAVDLRGMDPKPTPPREVLARLLYALGVAETAVPAATDERSGLLRSVLRERRVLLLLDNAADEDQVRPLLPGHGACLTLVTSRRSLAGLEAVHRTELALLRREEAVELLTRVIGSERVERETQAARDLAELCGHLPLAMRIAAQRLASRPGETLAKLVTQLTAHGDRLDTLQAGSLQIRSAFTLSYRQLSPAARTVFRRASLACGPDFSPTTAALLADIPPRQAARCLERLTDAGLLQPHSTADRYRFHDLLRLFAAEQLAEDDDPIQIADAQDRAAHWILRRATAAALRFDADRHQDAPEGDPDLATAPTDREQARIWLEAERTQWLAALGQAQAAGRHQQVIDAAEAMHWFSDMTAHWELWAEVFQRAVDSARALGSRRDEAVHLNYLAWSYNFCLHDYPAALAAAQAALAAAYEAADRLQAGWALGYTAGALRRLGRTDESIVRLREAATHLRNHTDPQVRLAELTILNTLGQHLRYANRPDEALVIHRRSEALCLAGVPGVPHDLVASFVAQSRHNLGSDLMALGQWGQAESPLRAALAHWEAGRMPAWSEPVRLDLGITLRHLNRHHEACETLTTAHRTLTGLNNPRRREAADELCQVTAGFGTADQPTG
;
A
#
# COMPACT_ATOMS: atom_id res chain seq x y z
N MET A 1 0.13 -23.82 -40.24
CA MET A 1 -1.03 -24.17 -39.37
C MET A 1 -0.47 -24.46 -37.99
N SER A 2 -0.65 -23.54 -37.06
CA SER A 2 0.01 -23.53 -35.75
C SER A 2 -0.88 -24.21 -34.69
N ASP A 3 -0.32 -25.24 -34.06
CA ASP A 3 -0.92 -26.14 -33.09
C ASP A 3 -1.57 -25.40 -31.89
N ASN A 4 -2.90 -25.32 -31.87
CA ASN A 4 -3.69 -24.85 -30.69
C ASN A 4 -4.05 -26.04 -29.78
N LYS A 5 -3.10 -26.90 -29.48
CA LYS A 5 -3.32 -28.15 -28.72
C LYS A 5 -3.98 -27.92 -27.33
N PHE A 6 -3.65 -26.83 -26.65
CA PHE A 6 -4.22 -26.51 -25.34
C PHE A 6 -5.69 -26.13 -25.45
N GLY A 7 -6.05 -25.19 -26.33
CA GLY A 7 -7.42 -24.70 -26.46
C GLY A 7 -8.40 -25.77 -26.97
N GLU A 8 -7.97 -26.57 -27.95
CA GLU A 8 -8.76 -27.68 -28.49
C GLU A 8 -9.02 -28.77 -27.43
N ARG A 9 -8.00 -29.07 -26.61
CA ARG A 9 -8.13 -30.07 -25.54
C ARG A 9 -9.02 -29.57 -24.39
N LEU A 10 -8.88 -28.28 -24.02
CA LEU A 10 -9.73 -27.63 -23.03
C LEU A 10 -11.20 -27.63 -23.48
N HIS A 11 -11.45 -27.29 -24.73
CA HIS A 11 -12.77 -27.33 -25.33
C HIS A 11 -13.38 -28.75 -25.34
N ALA A 12 -12.59 -29.75 -25.73
CA ALA A 12 -13.00 -31.15 -25.75
C ALA A 12 -13.37 -31.66 -24.34
N LEU A 13 -12.55 -31.36 -23.33
CA LEU A 13 -12.82 -31.76 -21.94
C LEU A 13 -14.05 -31.08 -21.37
N ARG A 14 -14.23 -29.78 -21.61
CA ARG A 14 -15.43 -29.06 -21.17
C ARG A 14 -16.70 -29.60 -21.85
N SER A 15 -16.65 -29.82 -23.16
CA SER A 15 -17.82 -30.34 -23.93
C SER A 15 -18.12 -31.78 -23.55
N GLY A 16 -17.09 -32.62 -23.32
CA GLY A 16 -17.29 -33.98 -22.82
C GLY A 16 -17.87 -34.04 -21.40
N ALA A 17 -17.57 -33.06 -20.56
CA ALA A 17 -18.17 -32.91 -19.23
C ALA A 17 -19.58 -32.27 -19.25
N GLY A 18 -20.10 -31.83 -20.42
CA GLY A 18 -21.43 -31.21 -20.54
C GLY A 18 -21.54 -29.85 -19.84
N ILE A 19 -20.41 -29.12 -19.63
CA ILE A 19 -20.37 -27.87 -18.88
C ILE A 19 -20.36 -26.68 -19.86
N SER A 20 -21.22 -25.66 -19.64
CA SER A 20 -21.17 -24.41 -20.42
C SER A 20 -19.89 -23.59 -20.12
N GLN A 21 -19.51 -22.66 -21.03
CA GLN A 21 -18.35 -21.78 -20.78
C GLN A 21 -18.55 -20.93 -19.53
N GLU A 22 -19.75 -20.42 -19.29
CA GLU A 22 -20.08 -19.61 -18.11
C GLU A 22 -19.88 -20.42 -16.83
N ARG A 23 -20.36 -21.67 -16.81
CA ARG A 23 -20.29 -22.53 -15.63
C ARG A 23 -18.87 -23.02 -15.33
N LEU A 24 -18.07 -23.29 -16.37
CA LEU A 24 -16.65 -23.63 -16.18
C LEU A 24 -15.85 -22.40 -15.73
N ALA A 25 -16.07 -21.24 -16.32
CA ALA A 25 -15.42 -19.99 -15.95
C ALA A 25 -15.70 -19.62 -14.48
N GLN A 26 -16.95 -19.74 -14.05
CA GLN A 26 -17.36 -19.51 -12.65
C GLN A 26 -16.68 -20.48 -11.69
N ARG A 27 -16.63 -21.78 -12.01
CA ARG A 27 -15.98 -22.80 -11.16
C ARG A 27 -14.47 -22.63 -11.07
N ALA A 28 -13.84 -22.19 -12.17
CA ALA A 28 -12.39 -21.95 -12.23
C ALA A 28 -11.96 -20.57 -11.76
N GLY A 29 -12.90 -19.70 -11.36
CA GLY A 29 -12.61 -18.34 -10.91
C GLY A 29 -12.02 -17.44 -11.99
N ILE A 30 -12.38 -17.63 -13.27
CA ILE A 30 -11.88 -16.84 -14.41
C ILE A 30 -13.04 -16.22 -15.19
N SER A 31 -12.77 -15.17 -15.99
CA SER A 31 -13.80 -14.57 -16.83
C SER A 31 -14.17 -15.50 -18.02
N VAL A 32 -15.43 -15.47 -18.43
CA VAL A 32 -15.91 -16.22 -19.62
C VAL A 32 -15.12 -15.82 -20.88
N ARG A 33 -14.73 -14.55 -20.99
CA ARG A 33 -13.90 -14.06 -22.08
C ARG A 33 -12.50 -14.71 -22.07
N ALA A 34 -11.88 -14.81 -20.91
CA ALA A 34 -10.56 -15.47 -20.78
C ALA A 34 -10.64 -16.95 -21.16
N LEU A 35 -11.69 -17.66 -20.74
CA LEU A 35 -11.95 -19.05 -21.13
C LEU A 35 -12.15 -19.18 -22.63
N SER A 36 -12.97 -18.34 -23.24
CA SER A 36 -13.21 -18.32 -24.68
C SER A 36 -11.95 -18.01 -25.50
N ASP A 37 -11.09 -17.09 -25.02
CA ASP A 37 -9.82 -16.78 -25.68
C ASP A 37 -8.80 -17.94 -25.56
N MET A 38 -8.83 -18.70 -24.48
CA MET A 38 -8.05 -19.94 -24.33
C MET A 38 -8.54 -21.05 -25.26
N GLU A 39 -9.83 -21.33 -25.34
CA GLU A 39 -10.40 -22.34 -26.25
C GLU A 39 -10.18 -22.02 -27.73
N ARG A 40 -10.23 -20.73 -28.10
CA ARG A 40 -9.98 -20.25 -29.47
C ARG A 40 -8.47 -20.13 -29.81
N GLY A 41 -7.57 -20.46 -28.88
CA GLY A 41 -6.13 -20.39 -29.11
C GLY A 41 -5.52 -18.99 -29.16
N ARG A 42 -6.27 -17.97 -28.77
CA ARG A 42 -5.75 -16.59 -28.62
C ARG A 42 -4.79 -16.50 -27.44
N THR A 43 -5.01 -17.30 -26.38
CA THR A 43 -4.11 -17.49 -25.27
C THR A 43 -3.50 -18.87 -25.33
N ARG A 44 -2.25 -18.98 -25.82
CA ARG A 44 -1.59 -20.27 -26.13
C ARG A 44 -0.91 -20.93 -24.94
N GLY A 45 -0.54 -20.16 -23.90
CA GLY A 45 0.16 -20.67 -22.71
C GLY A 45 -0.35 -19.98 -21.44
N PRO A 46 -1.54 -20.31 -20.92
CA PRO A 46 -2.06 -19.71 -19.70
C PRO A 46 -1.15 -19.96 -18.50
N ARG A 47 -1.30 -19.16 -17.45
CA ARG A 47 -0.51 -19.30 -16.22
C ARG A 47 -0.83 -20.63 -15.53
N GLN A 48 0.12 -21.21 -14.85
CA GLN A 48 -0.02 -22.53 -14.23
C GLN A 48 -1.22 -22.61 -13.27
N ARG A 49 -1.41 -21.61 -12.41
CA ARG A 49 -2.58 -21.51 -11.52
C ARG A 49 -3.94 -21.52 -12.26
N THR A 50 -3.98 -20.92 -13.45
CA THR A 50 -5.20 -20.94 -14.27
C THR A 50 -5.48 -22.33 -14.82
N VAL A 51 -4.43 -23.07 -15.17
CA VAL A 51 -4.58 -24.45 -15.65
C VAL A 51 -4.98 -25.37 -14.51
N GLU A 52 -4.36 -25.25 -13.34
CA GLU A 52 -4.72 -25.99 -12.13
C GLU A 52 -6.19 -25.74 -11.72
N ALA A 53 -6.62 -24.49 -11.76
CA ALA A 53 -8.03 -24.13 -11.48
C ALA A 53 -9.00 -24.72 -12.52
N LEU A 54 -8.61 -24.78 -13.79
CA LEU A 54 -9.42 -25.41 -14.85
C LEU A 54 -9.47 -26.94 -14.69
N VAL A 55 -8.36 -27.58 -14.35
CA VAL A 55 -8.29 -29.04 -14.07
C VAL A 55 -9.19 -29.38 -12.88
N ALA A 56 -9.10 -28.62 -11.79
CA ALA A 56 -9.96 -28.80 -10.62
C ALA A 56 -11.45 -28.56 -10.93
N ALA A 57 -11.77 -27.52 -11.71
CA ALA A 57 -13.14 -27.18 -12.10
C ALA A 57 -13.78 -28.18 -13.06
N LEU A 58 -12.96 -28.86 -13.88
CA LEU A 58 -13.40 -29.93 -14.81
C LEU A 58 -13.55 -31.26 -14.09
N GLY A 59 -12.95 -31.42 -12.91
CA GLY A 59 -12.96 -32.68 -12.15
C GLY A 59 -12.21 -33.81 -12.86
N VAL A 60 -11.14 -33.49 -13.60
CA VAL A 60 -10.32 -34.49 -14.33
C VAL A 60 -9.10 -34.85 -13.50
N ASP A 61 -8.89 -36.16 -13.30
CA ASP A 61 -7.84 -36.69 -12.46
C ASP A 61 -6.55 -37.07 -13.21
N GLY A 62 -5.42 -37.05 -12.49
CA GLY A 62 -4.14 -37.65 -12.80
C GLY A 62 -3.60 -37.38 -14.21
N VAL A 63 -3.70 -38.35 -15.11
CA VAL A 63 -3.05 -38.32 -16.44
C VAL A 63 -3.64 -37.25 -17.35
N VAL A 64 -4.98 -37.05 -17.34
CA VAL A 64 -5.69 -36.07 -18.20
C VAL A 64 -5.41 -34.63 -17.76
N GLY A 65 -5.31 -34.41 -16.45
CA GLY A 65 -4.91 -33.11 -15.89
C GLY A 65 -3.47 -32.74 -16.27
N GLN A 66 -2.57 -33.70 -16.16
CA GLN A 66 -1.16 -33.56 -16.51
C GLN A 66 -0.94 -33.26 -18.01
N GLU A 67 -1.72 -33.93 -18.89
CA GLU A 67 -1.69 -33.69 -20.33
C GLU A 67 -2.19 -32.28 -20.71
N LEU A 68 -3.17 -31.73 -19.98
CA LEU A 68 -3.63 -30.36 -20.16
C LEU A 68 -2.58 -29.34 -19.70
N GLU A 69 -1.88 -29.62 -18.59
CA GLU A 69 -0.77 -28.83 -18.10
C GLU A 69 0.42 -28.83 -19.06
N ASP A 70 0.76 -29.98 -19.64
CA ASP A 70 1.85 -30.13 -20.62
C ASP A 70 1.54 -29.40 -21.93
N ALA A 71 0.29 -29.45 -22.37
CA ALA A 71 -0.17 -28.67 -23.51
C ALA A 71 -0.08 -27.15 -23.26
N ALA A 72 -0.40 -26.69 -22.06
CA ALA A 72 -0.23 -25.27 -21.66
C ALA A 72 1.24 -24.87 -21.59
N ARG A 73 2.14 -25.75 -21.10
CA ARG A 73 3.58 -25.52 -21.05
C ARG A 73 4.21 -25.43 -22.46
N SER A 74 3.80 -26.27 -23.37
CA SER A 74 4.31 -26.27 -24.74
C SER A 74 3.86 -25.06 -25.58
N GLY A 75 2.75 -24.43 -25.21
CA GLY A 75 2.24 -23.20 -25.86
C GLY A 75 2.93 -21.90 -25.44
N ARG A 76 3.86 -21.94 -24.47
CA ARG A 76 4.61 -20.74 -24.04
C ARG A 76 5.80 -20.48 -24.95
N PRO A 77 6.06 -19.22 -25.35
CA PRO A 77 7.22 -18.88 -26.18
C PRO A 77 8.52 -19.28 -25.46
N ARG A 78 9.35 -20.10 -26.11
CA ARG A 78 10.70 -20.40 -25.66
C ARG A 78 11.59 -19.19 -25.92
N ALA A 79 12.25 -18.67 -24.87
CA ALA A 79 13.39 -17.80 -25.03
C ALA A 79 14.52 -18.56 -25.74
N VAL A 80 15.00 -18.05 -26.85
CA VAL A 80 16.11 -18.61 -27.63
C VAL A 80 17.39 -18.51 -26.80
N GLY A 81 18.06 -19.66 -26.63
CA GLY A 81 19.09 -19.90 -25.66
C GLY A 81 20.47 -19.38 -25.99
N GLY A 82 21.24 -19.19 -24.92
CA GLY A 82 22.71 -19.19 -24.90
C GLY A 82 23.17 -20.27 -23.92
N THR A 83 23.99 -21.17 -24.41
CA THR A 83 24.55 -22.32 -23.67
C THR A 83 25.68 -21.87 -22.74
N GLY A 84 25.56 -22.22 -21.44
CA GLY A 84 26.65 -22.17 -20.46
C GLY A 84 26.22 -22.95 -19.18
N PRO A 85 27.14 -23.64 -18.46
CA PRO A 85 26.80 -24.73 -17.56
C PRO A 85 26.13 -24.27 -16.26
N ARG A 86 25.11 -25.02 -15.86
CA ARG A 86 24.38 -24.85 -14.62
C ARG A 86 25.22 -25.23 -13.40
N SER A 87 25.40 -24.31 -12.49
CA SER A 87 25.69 -24.58 -11.10
C SER A 87 24.40 -24.52 -10.30
N SER A 88 24.13 -25.58 -9.56
CA SER A 88 22.97 -25.72 -8.68
C SER A 88 23.19 -24.93 -7.39
N ALA A 89 22.36 -23.92 -7.10
CA ALA A 89 22.09 -23.47 -5.73
C ALA A 89 20.83 -22.60 -5.65
N GLY A 90 19.90 -22.96 -4.79
CA GLY A 90 19.03 -22.03 -4.06
C GLY A 90 17.71 -21.64 -4.73
N THR A 91 16.66 -22.41 -4.49
CA THR A 91 15.26 -21.97 -4.58
C THR A 91 15.00 -20.86 -3.57
N GLY A 92 14.98 -19.60 -4.02
CA GLY A 92 14.44 -18.48 -3.25
C GLY A 92 12.91 -18.41 -3.40
N PRO A 93 12.18 -17.90 -2.40
CA PRO A 93 10.71 -17.88 -2.38
C PRO A 93 10.14 -16.93 -3.42
N GLY A 94 9.01 -17.35 -4.00
CA GLY A 94 8.31 -16.73 -5.10
C GLY A 94 8.08 -15.21 -4.94
N ALA A 95 8.30 -14.50 -6.04
CA ALA A 95 8.00 -13.09 -6.17
C ALA A 95 6.51 -12.86 -5.93
N ALA A 96 6.18 -12.42 -4.71
CA ALA A 96 4.93 -11.74 -4.44
C ALA A 96 4.88 -10.49 -5.34
N ALA A 97 3.76 -10.26 -5.98
CA ALA A 97 3.54 -9.13 -6.87
C ALA A 97 3.93 -7.82 -6.16
N VAL A 98 5.03 -7.20 -6.60
CA VAL A 98 5.51 -5.92 -6.08
C VAL A 98 4.55 -4.85 -6.56
N HIS A 99 3.62 -4.45 -5.72
CA HIS A 99 2.70 -3.37 -6.00
C HIS A 99 3.42 -2.02 -5.93
N GLY A 100 3.52 -1.34 -7.08
CA GLY A 100 3.51 0.13 -7.10
C GLY A 100 4.83 0.90 -7.06
N LEU A 101 6.02 0.27 -7.08
CA LEU A 101 7.29 0.99 -7.11
C LEU A 101 8.14 0.75 -8.38
N ALA A 102 7.56 0.20 -9.44
CA ALA A 102 8.23 0.06 -10.72
C ALA A 102 8.54 1.44 -11.34
N LEU A 103 9.60 1.51 -12.15
CA LEU A 103 9.90 2.73 -12.91
C LEU A 103 8.69 3.14 -13.78
N PRO A 104 8.34 4.42 -13.81
CA PRO A 104 7.38 4.95 -14.77
C PRO A 104 7.85 4.68 -16.21
N ARG A 105 6.91 4.70 -17.16
CA ARG A 105 7.22 4.52 -18.58
C ARG A 105 8.19 5.60 -19.07
N ASP A 106 9.24 5.19 -19.77
CA ASP A 106 10.16 6.11 -20.44
C ASP A 106 9.50 6.80 -21.63
N LEU A 107 9.97 8.02 -21.92
CA LEU A 107 9.52 8.80 -23.08
C LEU A 107 10.37 8.42 -24.29
N CYS A 108 9.75 7.83 -25.32
CA CYS A 108 10.43 7.45 -26.56
C CYS A 108 10.96 8.67 -27.37
N ASP A 109 10.39 9.84 -27.14
CA ASP A 109 10.76 11.12 -27.73
C ASP A 109 11.64 11.99 -26.82
N PHE A 110 12.23 11.39 -25.76
CA PHE A 110 13.17 12.10 -24.90
C PHE A 110 14.38 12.59 -25.69
N THR A 111 14.77 13.85 -25.49
CA THR A 111 15.87 14.48 -26.21
C THR A 111 16.66 15.40 -25.29
N ALA A 112 17.83 15.78 -25.77
CA ALA A 112 18.79 16.59 -25.04
C ALA A 112 19.36 15.92 -23.76
N ARG A 113 20.07 16.68 -22.93
CA ARG A 113 20.64 16.24 -21.65
C ARG A 113 21.76 15.19 -21.76
N GLY A 114 22.38 15.04 -22.93
CA GLY A 114 23.48 14.08 -23.12
C GLY A 114 24.60 14.20 -22.08
N PRO A 115 25.16 15.40 -21.79
CA PRO A 115 26.19 15.56 -20.79
C PRO A 115 25.75 15.14 -19.36
N ALA A 116 24.52 15.46 -18.97
CA ALA A 116 23.98 15.06 -17.66
C ALA A 116 23.80 13.54 -17.56
N LEU A 117 23.30 12.89 -18.62
CA LEU A 117 23.18 11.43 -18.68
C LEU A 117 24.54 10.74 -18.66
N ALA A 118 25.53 11.28 -19.37
CA ALA A 118 26.91 10.77 -19.35
C ALA A 118 27.51 10.82 -17.94
N GLY A 119 27.30 11.91 -17.20
CA GLY A 119 27.70 12.02 -15.80
C GLY A 119 27.08 10.95 -14.90
N LEU A 120 25.79 10.65 -15.06
CA LEU A 120 25.13 9.60 -14.32
C LEU A 120 25.63 8.20 -14.69
N ARG A 121 25.99 7.95 -15.97
CA ARG A 121 26.62 6.70 -16.41
C ARG A 121 27.98 6.48 -15.73
N VAL A 122 28.80 7.49 -15.69
CA VAL A 122 30.10 7.42 -14.97
C VAL A 122 29.90 7.06 -13.50
N LEU A 123 28.92 7.64 -12.83
CA LEU A 123 28.58 7.27 -11.44
C LEU A 123 28.13 5.80 -11.32
N ALA A 124 27.37 5.31 -12.27
CA ALA A 124 26.87 3.92 -12.27
C ALA A 124 27.95 2.89 -12.63
N GLU A 125 28.98 3.29 -13.40
CA GLU A 125 30.12 2.45 -13.76
C GLU A 125 31.15 2.34 -12.64
N HIS A 126 31.29 3.39 -11.82
CA HIS A 126 32.29 3.50 -10.74
C HIS A 126 31.63 3.50 -9.37
N LEU A 127 30.73 2.52 -9.12
CA LEU A 127 30.07 2.37 -7.82
C LEU A 127 31.09 1.98 -6.74
N ASP A 128 31.15 2.77 -5.67
CA ASP A 128 31.85 2.43 -4.43
C ASP A 128 30.86 1.84 -3.43
N PRO A 129 30.90 0.54 -3.14
CA PRO A 129 29.99 -0.07 -2.17
C PRO A 129 30.13 0.48 -0.75
N ALA A 130 31.23 1.12 -0.41
CA ALA A 130 31.41 1.78 0.88
C ALA A 130 30.70 3.16 0.92
N ARG A 131 30.48 3.77 -0.26
CA ARG A 131 29.87 5.09 -0.40
C ARG A 131 28.95 5.14 -1.61
N PRO A 132 27.74 4.55 -1.52
CA PRO A 132 26.79 4.55 -2.62
C PRO A 132 26.50 5.96 -3.13
N PRO A 133 26.67 6.24 -4.43
CA PRO A 133 26.48 7.59 -4.95
C PRO A 133 25.01 8.01 -4.91
N VAL A 134 24.82 9.29 -4.60
CA VAL A 134 23.52 9.97 -4.66
C VAL A 134 23.63 11.09 -5.67
N ALA A 135 22.74 11.11 -6.66
CA ALA A 135 22.66 12.16 -7.67
C ALA A 135 21.37 12.97 -7.48
N VAL A 136 21.52 14.26 -7.18
CA VAL A 136 20.42 15.22 -7.05
C VAL A 136 20.23 15.95 -8.37
N ILE A 137 19.07 15.76 -8.99
CA ILE A 137 18.64 16.43 -10.22
C ILE A 137 17.75 17.59 -9.81
N CYS A 138 18.23 18.81 -9.92
CA CYS A 138 17.51 20.00 -9.46
C CYS A 138 17.29 21.02 -10.58
N GLY A 139 16.45 22.04 -10.32
CA GLY A 139 16.11 23.10 -11.24
C GLY A 139 14.64 23.50 -11.20
N GLN A 140 14.27 24.51 -12.02
CA GLN A 140 12.95 25.11 -12.06
C GLN A 140 11.83 24.12 -12.44
N PRO A 141 10.56 24.41 -12.09
CA PRO A 141 9.41 23.64 -12.57
C PRO A 141 9.35 23.59 -14.11
N GLY A 142 8.91 22.46 -14.64
CA GLY A 142 8.76 22.29 -16.10
C GLY A 142 10.04 21.97 -16.90
N LEU A 143 11.21 21.91 -16.25
CA LEU A 143 12.49 21.55 -16.90
C LEU A 143 12.61 20.06 -17.28
N GLY A 144 11.64 19.23 -16.88
CA GLY A 144 11.66 17.82 -17.19
C GLY A 144 12.53 16.98 -16.25
N LYS A 145 12.73 17.37 -14.97
CA LYS A 145 13.53 16.64 -13.99
C LYS A 145 13.10 15.19 -13.83
N THR A 146 11.81 14.98 -13.59
CA THR A 146 11.22 13.63 -13.49
C THR A 146 11.42 12.84 -14.78
N ALA A 147 11.15 13.46 -15.96
CA ALA A 147 11.35 12.82 -17.26
C ALA A 147 12.80 12.41 -17.48
N PHE A 148 13.75 13.29 -17.14
CA PHE A 148 15.18 12.99 -17.23
C PHE A 148 15.60 11.89 -16.26
N ALA A 149 15.12 11.93 -15.00
CA ALA A 149 15.46 10.92 -14.01
C ALA A 149 14.90 9.53 -14.37
N VAL A 150 13.66 9.47 -14.91
CA VAL A 150 13.07 8.24 -15.42
C VAL A 150 13.86 7.72 -16.63
N HIS A 151 14.19 8.57 -17.61
CA HIS A 151 15.00 8.21 -18.76
C HIS A 151 16.38 7.69 -18.34
N ALA A 152 17.05 8.38 -17.41
CA ALA A 152 18.35 7.94 -16.88
C ALA A 152 18.21 6.60 -16.13
N ALA A 153 17.17 6.42 -15.33
CA ALA A 153 16.91 5.17 -14.61
C ALA A 153 16.74 3.98 -15.57
N HIS A 154 15.98 4.17 -16.66
CA HIS A 154 15.85 3.14 -17.72
C HIS A 154 17.19 2.87 -18.44
N ALA A 155 17.94 3.91 -18.77
CA ALA A 155 19.23 3.78 -19.43
C ALA A 155 20.28 3.08 -18.55
N LEU A 156 20.16 3.20 -17.22
CA LEU A 156 21.07 2.61 -16.24
C LEU A 156 20.55 1.26 -15.67
N ALA A 157 19.29 0.89 -15.93
CA ALA A 157 18.67 -0.32 -15.41
C ALA A 157 19.49 -1.61 -15.56
N PRO A 158 20.20 -1.84 -16.69
CA PRO A 158 21.04 -3.03 -16.85
C PRO A 158 22.16 -3.16 -15.81
N SER A 159 22.61 -2.05 -15.22
CA SER A 159 23.64 -2.03 -14.17
C SER A 159 23.10 -2.39 -12.79
N PHE A 160 21.78 -2.49 -12.60
CA PHE A 160 21.11 -2.72 -11.32
C PHE A 160 20.16 -3.93 -11.38
N PRO A 161 20.70 -5.16 -11.44
CA PRO A 161 19.91 -6.37 -11.66
C PRO A 161 18.97 -6.73 -10.49
N ASP A 162 19.25 -6.25 -9.26
CA ASP A 162 18.45 -6.57 -8.08
C ASP A 162 17.20 -5.68 -7.92
N GLY A 163 17.01 -4.73 -8.85
CA GLY A 163 15.78 -3.97 -8.95
C GLY A 163 15.96 -2.46 -9.15
N GLN A 164 14.92 -1.85 -9.69
CA GLN A 164 14.80 -0.41 -9.85
C GLN A 164 13.48 0.02 -9.24
N TYR A 165 13.54 0.96 -8.29
CA TYR A 165 12.38 1.38 -7.51
C TYR A 165 12.19 2.88 -7.62
N ALA A 166 10.97 3.32 -7.99
CA ALA A 166 10.61 4.72 -8.08
C ALA A 166 9.57 5.08 -7.02
N VAL A 167 9.81 6.16 -6.30
CA VAL A 167 8.88 6.69 -5.29
C VAL A 167 8.69 8.18 -5.51
N ASP A 168 7.43 8.63 -5.62
CA ASP A 168 7.07 10.04 -5.57
C ASP A 168 6.97 10.47 -4.09
N LEU A 169 7.83 11.39 -3.69
CA LEU A 169 7.93 11.93 -2.33
C LEU A 169 6.91 13.04 -2.07
N ARG A 170 6.18 13.49 -3.11
CA ARG A 170 5.16 14.56 -3.03
C ARG A 170 5.66 15.84 -2.37
N GLY A 171 6.89 16.22 -2.62
CA GLY A 171 7.51 17.38 -1.97
C GLY A 171 6.81 18.71 -2.20
N MET A 172 5.90 18.78 -3.17
CA MET A 172 5.11 19.98 -3.47
C MET A 172 3.71 19.96 -2.87
N ASP A 173 3.30 18.85 -2.29
CA ASP A 173 2.03 18.76 -1.60
C ASP A 173 2.07 19.56 -0.27
N PRO A 174 0.94 20.06 0.23
CA PRO A 174 0.88 20.71 1.53
C PRO A 174 1.37 19.80 2.68
N LYS A 175 1.25 18.49 2.51
CA LYS A 175 1.82 17.46 3.39
C LYS A 175 2.64 16.49 2.53
N PRO A 176 3.97 16.68 2.42
CA PRO A 176 4.86 15.73 1.75
C PRO A 176 4.76 14.34 2.37
N THR A 177 5.05 13.31 1.57
CA THR A 177 5.02 11.94 2.09
C THR A 177 6.09 11.77 3.19
N PRO A 178 5.70 11.39 4.42
CA PRO A 178 6.67 11.23 5.50
C PRO A 178 7.71 10.14 5.18
N PRO A 179 8.99 10.32 5.56
CA PRO A 179 10.05 9.33 5.34
C PRO A 179 9.69 7.94 5.85
N ARG A 180 9.01 7.87 6.97
CA ARG A 180 8.53 6.62 7.58
C ARG A 180 7.62 5.81 6.65
N GLU A 181 6.74 6.47 5.92
CA GLU A 181 5.84 5.81 4.96
C GLU A 181 6.63 5.34 3.73
N VAL A 182 7.51 6.17 3.21
CA VAL A 182 8.37 5.83 2.08
C VAL A 182 9.25 4.62 2.40
N LEU A 183 9.87 4.61 3.58
CA LEU A 183 10.68 3.50 4.07
C LEU A 183 9.88 2.19 4.14
N ALA A 184 8.65 2.24 4.65
CA ALA A 184 7.80 1.05 4.68
C ALA A 184 7.54 0.51 3.27
N ARG A 185 7.15 1.39 2.33
CA ARG A 185 6.89 1.01 0.93
C ARG A 185 8.13 0.42 0.25
N LEU A 186 9.30 1.01 0.46
CA LEU A 186 10.57 0.49 -0.07
C LEU A 186 10.92 -0.87 0.53
N LEU A 187 10.78 -1.04 1.83
CA LEU A 187 11.05 -2.30 2.51
C LEU A 187 10.14 -3.42 2.01
N TYR A 188 8.85 -3.15 1.82
CA TYR A 188 7.91 -4.11 1.24
C TYR A 188 8.30 -4.46 -0.21
N ALA A 189 8.62 -3.47 -1.02
CA ALA A 189 9.05 -3.70 -2.40
C ALA A 189 10.34 -4.51 -2.49
N LEU A 190 11.23 -4.39 -1.49
CA LEU A 190 12.45 -5.17 -1.34
C LEU A 190 12.22 -6.57 -0.73
N GLY A 191 10.96 -6.94 -0.45
CA GLY A 191 10.57 -8.27 0.02
C GLY A 191 10.63 -8.45 1.55
N VAL A 192 10.67 -7.37 2.32
CA VAL A 192 10.58 -7.44 3.80
C VAL A 192 9.10 -7.62 4.18
N ALA A 193 8.81 -8.64 4.99
CA ALA A 193 7.45 -8.88 5.46
C ALA A 193 6.93 -7.71 6.32
N GLU A 194 5.66 -7.40 6.22
CA GLU A 194 5.02 -6.28 6.93
C GLU A 194 5.24 -6.33 8.44
N THR A 195 5.15 -7.51 9.02
CA THR A 195 5.38 -7.77 10.44
C THR A 195 6.82 -7.54 10.91
N ALA A 196 7.77 -7.45 9.98
CA ALA A 196 9.19 -7.22 10.27
C ALA A 196 9.63 -5.76 10.08
N VAL A 197 8.73 -4.90 9.59
CA VAL A 197 9.02 -3.47 9.42
C VAL A 197 8.87 -2.77 10.77
N PRO A 198 9.95 -2.18 11.32
CA PRO A 198 9.90 -1.51 12.61
C PRO A 198 8.95 -0.30 12.60
N ALA A 199 8.55 0.15 13.78
CA ALA A 199 7.69 1.31 13.93
C ALA A 199 8.45 2.63 13.75
N ALA A 200 9.63 2.75 14.34
CA ALA A 200 10.40 3.99 14.34
C ALA A 200 11.11 4.24 12.98
N THR A 201 11.18 5.51 12.58
CA THR A 201 11.80 5.92 11.31
C THR A 201 13.27 5.51 11.23
N ASP A 202 14.04 5.70 12.32
CA ASP A 202 15.47 5.39 12.37
C ASP A 202 15.72 3.89 12.26
N GLU A 203 14.90 3.06 12.88
CA GLU A 203 14.98 1.61 12.77
C GLU A 203 14.64 1.14 11.35
N ARG A 204 13.61 1.72 10.70
CA ARG A 204 13.30 1.46 9.29
C ARG A 204 14.44 1.86 8.37
N SER A 205 15.04 3.02 8.62
CA SER A 205 16.21 3.49 7.88
C SER A 205 17.40 2.53 8.05
N GLY A 206 17.66 2.08 9.29
CA GLY A 206 18.65 1.05 9.59
C GLY A 206 18.37 -0.27 8.87
N LEU A 207 17.14 -0.72 8.87
CA LEU A 207 16.72 -1.93 8.17
C LEU A 207 16.86 -1.79 6.65
N LEU A 208 16.46 -0.65 6.07
CA LEU A 208 16.66 -0.38 4.63
C LEU A 208 18.15 -0.46 4.26
N ARG A 209 19.02 0.17 5.05
CA ARG A 209 20.47 0.11 4.83
C ARG A 209 21.01 -1.33 4.91
N SER A 210 20.51 -2.13 5.84
CA SER A 210 20.87 -3.56 5.93
C SER A 210 20.42 -4.37 4.71
N VAL A 211 19.21 -4.15 4.24
CA VAL A 211 18.64 -4.86 3.08
C VAL A 211 19.37 -4.49 1.79
N LEU A 212 19.81 -3.25 1.66
CA LEU A 212 20.50 -2.75 0.45
C LEU A 212 21.99 -3.10 0.41
N ARG A 213 22.59 -3.51 1.54
CA ARG A 213 24.03 -3.74 1.65
C ARG A 213 24.62 -4.69 0.61
N GLU A 214 23.90 -5.76 0.28
CA GLU A 214 24.36 -6.81 -0.61
C GLU A 214 23.66 -6.77 -1.98
N ARG A 215 22.96 -5.67 -2.29
CA ARG A 215 22.15 -5.54 -3.51
C ARG A 215 22.68 -4.44 -4.43
N ARG A 216 22.46 -4.65 -5.72
CA ARG A 216 22.68 -3.65 -6.77
C ARG A 216 21.35 -3.06 -7.19
N VAL A 217 20.94 -1.98 -6.54
CA VAL A 217 19.61 -1.38 -6.67
C VAL A 217 19.74 0.07 -7.12
N LEU A 218 18.83 0.48 -8.03
CA LEU A 218 18.62 1.88 -8.38
C LEU A 218 17.35 2.38 -7.68
N LEU A 219 17.50 3.45 -6.89
CA LEU A 219 16.40 4.15 -6.25
C LEU A 219 16.14 5.47 -6.98
N LEU A 220 14.91 5.71 -7.41
CA LEU A 220 14.45 7.00 -7.92
C LEU A 220 13.50 7.63 -6.90
N LEU A 221 13.96 8.66 -6.22
CA LEU A 221 13.21 9.47 -5.27
C LEU A 221 12.75 10.74 -5.97
N ASP A 222 11.55 10.72 -6.51
CA ASP A 222 11.02 11.82 -7.30
C ASP A 222 10.34 12.88 -6.44
N ASN A 223 10.48 14.16 -6.79
CA ASN A 223 9.77 15.30 -6.20
C ASN A 223 10.02 15.45 -4.68
N ALA A 224 11.29 15.52 -4.27
CA ALA A 224 11.69 15.74 -2.87
C ALA A 224 11.44 17.18 -2.43
N ALA A 225 10.91 17.35 -1.19
CA ALA A 225 10.68 18.66 -0.57
C ALA A 225 11.98 19.28 -0.03
N ASP A 226 12.72 18.51 0.77
CA ASP A 226 13.89 18.92 1.50
C ASP A 226 14.83 17.74 1.84
N GLU A 227 15.90 18.05 2.53
CA GLU A 227 16.93 17.10 2.93
C GLU A 227 16.44 16.11 3.99
N ASP A 228 15.59 16.56 4.92
CA ASP A 228 15.08 15.73 6.02
C ASP A 228 14.17 14.61 5.48
N GLN A 229 13.47 14.87 4.38
CA GLN A 229 12.69 13.87 3.70
C GLN A 229 13.59 12.80 3.02
N VAL A 230 14.73 13.19 2.46
CA VAL A 230 15.61 12.33 1.67
C VAL A 230 16.58 11.54 2.53
N ARG A 231 17.20 12.19 3.53
CA ARG A 231 18.28 11.64 4.35
C ARG A 231 18.02 10.25 4.94
N PRO A 232 16.83 9.95 5.49
CA PRO A 232 16.52 8.62 6.03
C PRO A 232 16.44 7.51 4.96
N LEU A 233 16.25 7.88 3.68
CA LEU A 233 16.04 6.95 2.57
C LEU A 233 17.35 6.56 1.88
N LEU A 234 18.47 7.21 2.23
CA LEU A 234 19.74 6.99 1.57
C LEU A 234 20.40 5.69 2.03
N PRO A 235 20.94 4.88 1.10
CA PRO A 235 21.72 3.70 1.44
C PRO A 235 23.03 4.09 2.13
N GLY A 236 23.43 3.31 3.13
CA GLY A 236 24.71 3.53 3.82
C GLY A 236 25.87 2.77 3.16
N HIS A 237 25.60 1.60 2.60
CA HIS A 237 26.56 0.72 1.93
C HIS A 237 25.82 -0.07 0.85
N GLY A 238 26.56 -0.66 -0.09
CA GLY A 238 26.02 -1.48 -1.18
C GLY A 238 26.23 -0.86 -2.55
N ALA A 239 26.13 -1.65 -3.61
CA ALA A 239 26.30 -1.18 -4.98
C ALA A 239 25.03 -0.49 -5.51
N CYS A 240 24.53 0.49 -4.79
CA CYS A 240 23.30 1.22 -5.08
C CYS A 240 23.58 2.59 -5.71
N LEU A 241 22.65 3.07 -6.53
CA LEU A 241 22.61 4.46 -7.00
C LEU A 241 21.26 5.06 -6.62
N THR A 242 21.29 6.24 -5.97
CA THR A 242 20.06 6.97 -5.68
C THR A 242 19.96 8.22 -6.56
N LEU A 243 18.89 8.31 -7.36
CA LEU A 243 18.52 9.50 -8.11
C LEU A 243 17.45 10.25 -7.34
N VAL A 244 17.66 11.52 -7.06
CA VAL A 244 16.71 12.39 -6.36
C VAL A 244 16.33 13.54 -7.26
N THR A 245 15.04 13.78 -7.48
CA THR A 245 14.60 15.01 -8.15
C THR A 245 14.03 15.99 -7.14
N SER A 246 14.38 17.26 -7.28
CA SER A 246 13.85 18.33 -6.43
C SER A 246 13.83 19.66 -7.18
N ARG A 247 13.03 20.62 -6.71
CA ARG A 247 13.13 22.02 -7.15
C ARG A 247 14.27 22.75 -6.47
N ARG A 248 14.70 22.25 -5.30
CA ARG A 248 15.82 22.77 -4.49
C ARG A 248 17.08 22.01 -4.81
N SER A 249 18.22 22.63 -4.57
CA SER A 249 19.54 22.00 -4.73
C SER A 249 19.85 20.96 -3.64
N LEU A 250 19.04 20.90 -2.57
CA LEU A 250 19.24 20.08 -1.39
C LEU A 250 20.67 20.23 -0.87
N ALA A 251 21.09 21.47 -0.62
CA ALA A 251 22.45 21.83 -0.27
C ALA A 251 22.94 21.17 1.04
N GLY A 252 22.03 20.85 1.95
CA GLY A 252 22.30 20.17 3.20
C GLY A 252 22.52 18.65 3.10
N LEU A 253 22.43 18.06 1.90
CA LEU A 253 22.85 16.67 1.68
C LEU A 253 24.36 16.65 1.37
N GLU A 254 25.11 15.87 2.11
CA GLU A 254 26.54 15.73 2.00
C GLU A 254 26.91 14.67 0.96
N ALA A 255 28.09 14.83 0.33
CA ALA A 255 28.68 13.86 -0.59
C ALA A 255 27.74 13.43 -1.76
N VAL A 256 26.94 14.37 -2.29
CA VAL A 256 26.02 14.10 -3.41
C VAL A 256 26.51 14.76 -4.70
N HIS A 257 26.25 14.08 -5.83
CA HIS A 257 26.46 14.65 -7.16
C HIS A 257 25.24 15.50 -7.55
N ARG A 258 25.46 16.81 -7.80
CA ARG A 258 24.37 17.73 -8.18
C ARG A 258 24.38 18.00 -9.66
N THR A 259 23.24 17.78 -10.30
CA THR A 259 22.99 18.10 -11.71
C THR A 259 21.87 19.14 -11.77
N GLU A 260 22.22 20.38 -11.99
CA GLU A 260 21.24 21.43 -12.23
C GLU A 260 20.81 21.40 -13.71
N LEU A 261 19.52 21.20 -13.94
CA LEU A 261 18.97 21.25 -15.30
C LEU A 261 18.66 22.70 -15.68
N ALA A 262 19.27 23.15 -16.75
CA ALA A 262 18.99 24.43 -17.37
C ALA A 262 17.79 24.34 -18.35
N LEU A 263 17.34 25.45 -18.90
CA LEU A 263 16.45 25.50 -20.06
C LEU A 263 17.10 24.75 -21.25
N LEU A 264 16.29 24.28 -22.20
CA LEU A 264 16.81 23.71 -23.44
C LEU A 264 17.53 24.80 -24.24
N ARG A 265 18.60 24.45 -24.90
CA ARG A 265 19.16 25.31 -25.91
C ARG A 265 18.18 25.38 -27.11
N ARG A 266 18.29 26.42 -27.94
CA ARG A 266 17.40 26.61 -29.10
C ARG A 266 17.35 25.35 -29.97
N GLU A 267 18.49 24.78 -30.27
CA GLU A 267 18.63 23.57 -31.08
C GLU A 267 17.94 22.35 -30.44
N GLU A 268 18.11 22.19 -29.13
CA GLU A 268 17.49 21.11 -28.35
C GLU A 268 15.97 21.28 -28.28
N ALA A 269 15.46 22.50 -28.17
CA ALA A 269 14.03 22.79 -28.20
C ALA A 269 13.41 22.47 -29.58
N VAL A 270 14.10 22.82 -30.65
CA VAL A 270 13.70 22.49 -32.04
C VAL A 270 13.80 20.97 -32.25
N GLU A 271 14.83 20.30 -31.73
CA GLU A 271 14.94 18.83 -31.77
C GLU A 271 13.78 18.14 -31.09
N LEU A 272 13.37 18.60 -29.88
CA LEU A 272 12.19 18.09 -29.21
C LEU A 272 10.94 18.24 -30.06
N LEU A 273 10.74 19.39 -30.66
CA LEU A 273 9.65 19.63 -31.59
C LEU A 273 9.70 18.66 -32.78
N THR A 274 10.88 18.49 -33.38
CA THR A 274 11.12 17.57 -34.51
C THR A 274 10.76 16.14 -34.19
N ARG A 275 11.12 15.65 -32.99
CA ARG A 275 10.80 14.29 -32.56
C ARG A 275 9.31 14.05 -32.38
N VAL A 276 8.55 15.08 -32.03
CA VAL A 276 7.11 14.94 -31.76
C VAL A 276 6.28 15.13 -33.04
N ILE A 277 6.63 16.11 -33.91
CA ILE A 277 5.81 16.45 -35.11
C ILE A 277 6.42 16.02 -36.42
N GLY A 278 7.64 15.48 -36.42
CA GLY A 278 8.39 15.04 -37.60
C GLY A 278 9.27 16.14 -38.21
N SER A 279 10.41 15.72 -38.82
CA SER A 279 11.41 16.62 -39.38
C SER A 279 10.87 17.44 -40.55
N GLU A 280 10.09 16.83 -41.44
CA GLU A 280 9.53 17.48 -42.62
C GLU A 280 8.69 18.74 -42.30
N ARG A 281 7.92 18.72 -41.24
CA ARG A 281 7.11 19.89 -40.80
C ARG A 281 8.00 21.01 -40.26
N VAL A 282 9.00 20.65 -39.46
CA VAL A 282 9.93 21.61 -38.85
C VAL A 282 10.82 22.26 -39.93
N GLU A 283 11.32 21.48 -40.90
CA GLU A 283 12.15 21.96 -41.98
C GLU A 283 11.40 22.94 -42.90
N ARG A 284 10.12 22.69 -43.17
CA ARG A 284 9.27 23.61 -43.96
C ARG A 284 9.05 24.97 -43.30
N GLU A 285 9.05 25.02 -41.97
CA GLU A 285 8.75 26.23 -41.20
C GLU A 285 9.82 26.47 -40.11
N THR A 286 11.11 26.38 -40.51
CA THR A 286 12.24 26.43 -39.56
C THR A 286 12.25 27.71 -38.70
N GLN A 287 11.90 28.87 -39.28
CA GLN A 287 11.84 30.11 -38.50
C GLN A 287 10.70 30.08 -37.48
N ALA A 288 9.51 29.63 -37.85
CA ALA A 288 8.39 29.51 -36.94
C ALA A 288 8.66 28.49 -35.82
N ALA A 289 9.44 27.43 -36.10
CA ALA A 289 9.87 26.49 -35.07
C ALA A 289 10.80 27.15 -34.01
N ARG A 290 11.69 28.02 -34.45
CA ARG A 290 12.55 28.83 -33.58
C ARG A 290 11.76 29.85 -32.77
N ASP A 291 10.83 30.57 -33.42
CA ASP A 291 9.96 31.52 -32.76
C ASP A 291 9.05 30.86 -31.73
N LEU A 292 8.55 29.65 -32.03
CA LEU A 292 7.79 28.83 -31.08
C LEU A 292 8.63 28.43 -29.86
N ALA A 293 9.90 28.09 -30.08
CA ALA A 293 10.82 27.75 -28.98
C ALA A 293 11.06 28.97 -28.08
N GLU A 294 11.24 30.16 -28.65
CA GLU A 294 11.37 31.42 -27.90
C GLU A 294 10.07 31.73 -27.12
N LEU A 295 8.91 31.62 -27.74
CA LEU A 295 7.61 31.86 -27.12
C LEU A 295 7.30 30.85 -25.98
N CYS A 296 7.79 29.62 -26.10
CA CYS A 296 7.73 28.61 -25.04
C CYS A 296 8.82 28.79 -23.96
N GLY A 297 9.70 29.81 -24.08
CA GLY A 297 10.80 30.09 -23.17
C GLY A 297 11.80 28.95 -23.06
N HIS A 298 11.95 28.15 -24.09
CA HIS A 298 12.81 26.95 -24.13
C HIS A 298 12.49 25.94 -23.03
N LEU A 299 11.29 25.98 -22.47
CA LEU A 299 10.88 25.10 -21.37
C LEU A 299 10.35 23.78 -21.94
N PRO A 300 10.93 22.61 -21.59
CA PRO A 300 10.52 21.31 -22.13
C PRO A 300 9.03 21.04 -22.05
N LEU A 301 8.39 21.41 -20.92
CA LEU A 301 6.96 21.19 -20.72
C LEU A 301 6.12 22.02 -21.72
N ALA A 302 6.43 23.31 -21.87
CA ALA A 302 5.73 24.19 -22.80
C ALA A 302 5.93 23.74 -24.26
N MET A 303 7.16 23.38 -24.61
CA MET A 303 7.49 22.83 -25.92
C MET A 303 6.72 21.55 -26.24
N ARG A 304 6.63 20.63 -25.26
CA ARG A 304 5.88 19.39 -25.41
C ARG A 304 4.39 19.63 -25.64
N ILE A 305 3.79 20.54 -24.89
CA ILE A 305 2.36 20.89 -25.05
C ILE A 305 2.11 21.49 -26.44
N ALA A 306 2.95 22.43 -26.88
CA ALA A 306 2.86 23.02 -28.19
C ALA A 306 3.06 21.97 -29.31
N ALA A 307 4.05 21.09 -29.15
CA ALA A 307 4.35 20.01 -30.08
C ALA A 307 3.19 19.00 -30.19
N GLN A 308 2.63 18.53 -29.07
CA GLN A 308 1.49 17.62 -29.07
C GLN A 308 0.25 18.23 -29.70
N ARG A 309 0.01 19.53 -29.47
CA ARG A 309 -1.06 20.23 -30.17
C ARG A 309 -0.87 20.18 -31.68
N LEU A 310 0.34 20.50 -32.17
CA LEU A 310 0.66 20.44 -33.61
C LEU A 310 0.57 18.99 -34.14
N ALA A 311 0.98 18.00 -33.37
CA ALA A 311 0.87 16.58 -33.72
C ALA A 311 -0.59 16.14 -33.87
N SER A 312 -1.47 16.60 -32.96
CA SER A 312 -2.90 16.29 -33.02
C SER A 312 -3.63 17.05 -34.19
N ARG A 313 -2.98 18.00 -34.82
CA ARG A 313 -3.54 18.84 -35.90
C ARG A 313 -2.59 18.95 -37.07
N PRO A 314 -2.54 17.95 -37.95
CA PRO A 314 -1.62 17.95 -39.10
C PRO A 314 -1.79 19.13 -40.03
N GLY A 315 -2.97 19.73 -40.15
CA GLY A 315 -3.26 20.90 -40.98
C GLY A 315 -2.97 22.26 -40.32
N GLU A 316 -2.56 22.30 -39.03
CA GLU A 316 -2.19 23.55 -38.37
C GLU A 316 -0.70 23.86 -38.61
N THR A 317 -0.38 25.04 -39.13
CA THR A 317 1.01 25.45 -39.36
C THR A 317 1.68 25.97 -38.10
N LEU A 318 3.02 25.85 -38.00
CA LEU A 318 3.78 26.41 -36.87
C LEU A 318 3.62 27.93 -36.81
N ALA A 319 3.67 28.60 -37.99
CA ALA A 319 3.48 30.07 -38.10
C ALA A 319 2.11 30.52 -37.54
N LYS A 320 1.05 29.74 -37.78
CA LYS A 320 -0.28 30.05 -37.22
C LYS A 320 -0.28 29.93 -35.70
N LEU A 321 0.36 28.90 -35.14
CA LEU A 321 0.49 28.73 -33.70
C LEU A 321 1.29 29.85 -33.05
N VAL A 322 2.40 30.25 -33.66
CA VAL A 322 3.22 31.41 -33.26
C VAL A 322 2.37 32.69 -33.22
N THR A 323 1.62 32.99 -34.30
CA THR A 323 0.75 34.15 -34.37
C THR A 323 -0.30 34.14 -33.22
N GLN A 324 -0.89 32.99 -32.94
CA GLN A 324 -1.87 32.85 -31.87
C GLN A 324 -1.25 33.03 -30.46
N LEU A 325 -0.05 32.53 -30.20
CA LEU A 325 0.66 32.70 -28.93
C LEU A 325 1.05 34.19 -28.72
N THR A 326 1.47 34.87 -29.79
CA THR A 326 1.86 36.28 -29.74
C THR A 326 0.66 37.20 -29.43
N ALA A 327 -0.52 36.90 -29.97
CA ALA A 327 -1.73 37.72 -29.78
C ALA A 327 -2.28 37.71 -28.34
N HIS A 328 -1.87 36.80 -27.47
CA HIS A 328 -2.39 36.60 -26.09
C HIS A 328 -1.43 37.12 -25.00
N GLY A 329 -0.34 37.79 -25.34
CA GLY A 329 0.75 38.22 -24.46
C GLY A 329 0.45 39.40 -23.50
N ASP A 330 -0.63 40.18 -23.69
CA ASP A 330 -0.72 41.55 -23.18
C ASP A 330 -1.41 41.75 -21.82
N ARG A 331 -1.73 40.72 -21.01
CA ARG A 331 -2.55 40.93 -19.81
C ARG A 331 -2.03 40.43 -18.46
N LEU A 332 -0.76 40.13 -18.31
CA LEU A 332 -0.26 39.57 -17.04
C LEU A 332 0.97 40.31 -16.50
N ASP A 333 0.74 41.49 -15.95
CA ASP A 333 1.76 42.44 -15.49
C ASP A 333 2.57 42.04 -14.24
N THR A 334 2.39 40.85 -13.66
CA THR A 334 2.96 40.55 -12.35
C THR A 334 3.88 39.33 -12.29
N LEU A 335 4.11 38.60 -13.36
CA LEU A 335 4.97 37.40 -13.37
C LEU A 335 6.12 37.52 -14.36
N GLN A 336 7.35 37.16 -13.93
CA GLN A 336 8.58 37.22 -14.72
C GLN A 336 8.44 36.56 -16.11
N ALA A 337 9.15 37.09 -17.13
CA ALA A 337 9.02 36.79 -18.54
C ALA A 337 8.83 35.31 -18.96
N GLY A 338 9.42 34.35 -18.26
CA GLY A 338 9.26 32.91 -18.53
C GLY A 338 7.90 32.31 -18.17
N SER A 339 7.20 32.83 -17.17
CA SER A 339 5.89 32.34 -16.73
C SER A 339 4.73 32.81 -17.63
N LEU A 340 4.83 34.01 -18.23
CA LEU A 340 3.88 34.54 -19.21
C LEU A 340 3.78 33.65 -20.44
N GLN A 341 4.89 33.17 -20.94
CA GLN A 341 4.98 32.33 -22.14
C GLN A 341 4.35 30.95 -21.93
N ILE A 342 4.50 30.37 -20.73
CA ILE A 342 3.90 29.10 -20.38
C ILE A 342 2.37 29.20 -20.27
N ARG A 343 1.85 30.23 -19.62
CA ARG A 343 0.41 30.45 -19.47
C ARG A 343 -0.26 30.58 -20.84
N SER A 344 0.38 31.28 -21.79
CA SER A 344 -0.12 31.41 -23.14
C SER A 344 -0.25 30.06 -23.86
N ALA A 345 0.75 29.19 -23.72
CA ALA A 345 0.70 27.82 -24.28
C ALA A 345 -0.42 26.97 -23.64
N PHE A 346 -0.58 27.04 -22.32
CA PHE A 346 -1.65 26.34 -21.60
C PHE A 346 -3.04 26.86 -21.97
N THR A 347 -3.23 28.19 -21.98
CA THR A 347 -4.49 28.85 -22.36
C THR A 347 -4.91 28.44 -23.75
N LEU A 348 -3.96 28.34 -24.69
CA LEU A 348 -4.25 27.98 -26.05
C LEU A 348 -4.71 26.53 -26.20
N SER A 349 -4.07 25.60 -25.48
CA SER A 349 -4.50 24.20 -25.42
C SER A 349 -5.87 24.06 -24.75
N TYR A 350 -6.08 24.78 -23.63
CA TYR A 350 -7.33 24.79 -22.88
C TYR A 350 -8.51 25.31 -23.70
N ARG A 351 -8.35 26.43 -24.41
CA ARG A 351 -9.42 27.05 -25.23
C ARG A 351 -9.91 26.16 -26.37
N GLN A 352 -9.13 25.20 -26.78
CA GLN A 352 -9.48 24.29 -27.87
C GLN A 352 -10.19 23.02 -27.40
N LEU A 353 -10.25 22.81 -26.09
CA LEU A 353 -11.04 21.75 -25.51
C LEU A 353 -12.55 21.99 -25.72
N SER A 354 -13.30 20.91 -25.81
CA SER A 354 -14.77 20.99 -25.74
C SER A 354 -15.21 21.56 -24.38
N PRO A 355 -16.38 22.18 -24.27
CA PRO A 355 -16.87 22.72 -23.00
C PRO A 355 -16.82 21.68 -21.85
N ALA A 356 -17.24 20.44 -22.10
CA ALA A 356 -17.18 19.36 -21.12
C ALA A 356 -15.73 19.05 -20.69
N ALA A 357 -14.77 18.98 -21.63
CA ALA A 357 -13.38 18.72 -21.29
C ALA A 357 -12.74 19.88 -20.51
N ARG A 358 -13.13 21.14 -20.78
CA ARG A 358 -12.71 22.28 -19.97
C ARG A 358 -13.23 22.20 -18.54
N THR A 359 -14.51 21.88 -18.37
CA THR A 359 -15.10 21.68 -17.04
C THR A 359 -14.41 20.56 -16.27
N VAL A 360 -14.16 19.40 -16.92
CA VAL A 360 -13.41 18.30 -16.30
C VAL A 360 -12.00 18.75 -15.89
N PHE A 361 -11.28 19.47 -16.77
CA PHE A 361 -9.93 19.95 -16.47
C PHE A 361 -9.90 20.85 -15.25
N ARG A 362 -10.78 21.87 -15.20
CA ARG A 362 -10.85 22.82 -14.08
C ARG A 362 -11.22 22.13 -12.78
N ARG A 363 -12.34 21.39 -12.80
CA ARG A 363 -12.91 20.78 -11.59
C ARG A 363 -12.09 19.61 -11.08
N ALA A 364 -11.35 18.90 -11.94
CA ALA A 364 -10.41 17.87 -11.50
C ALA A 364 -9.26 18.43 -10.64
N SER A 365 -8.95 19.74 -10.69
CA SER A 365 -7.99 20.38 -9.78
C SER A 365 -8.42 20.33 -8.32
N LEU A 366 -9.72 20.17 -8.05
CA LEU A 366 -10.30 20.01 -6.71
C LEU A 366 -10.03 18.60 -6.11
N ALA A 367 -9.65 17.61 -6.95
CA ALA A 367 -9.35 16.29 -6.46
C ALA A 367 -8.18 16.33 -5.48
N CYS A 368 -8.31 15.65 -4.35
CA CYS A 368 -7.30 15.59 -3.31
C CYS A 368 -6.21 14.56 -3.65
N GLY A 369 -4.96 14.89 -3.33
CA GLY A 369 -3.84 13.98 -3.60
C GLY A 369 -3.19 14.14 -4.98
N PRO A 370 -2.26 13.22 -5.33
CA PRO A 370 -1.42 13.35 -6.51
C PRO A 370 -2.10 12.90 -7.81
N ASP A 371 -3.12 12.05 -7.69
CA ASP A 371 -3.83 11.44 -8.80
C ASP A 371 -5.31 11.24 -8.47
N PHE A 372 -6.12 10.98 -9.48
CA PHE A 372 -7.56 10.79 -9.34
C PHE A 372 -8.11 9.82 -10.40
N SER A 373 -9.24 9.21 -10.08
CA SER A 373 -9.94 8.29 -10.97
C SER A 373 -10.91 9.01 -11.92
N PRO A 374 -11.34 8.39 -13.03
CA PRO A 374 -12.42 8.91 -13.87
C PRO A 374 -13.72 9.13 -13.11
N THR A 375 -13.99 8.32 -12.10
CA THR A 375 -15.16 8.47 -11.24
C THR A 375 -15.09 9.75 -10.41
N THR A 376 -13.93 10.05 -9.80
CA THR A 376 -13.70 11.31 -9.08
C THR A 376 -13.90 12.51 -9.99
N ALA A 377 -13.32 12.47 -11.20
CA ALA A 377 -13.49 13.54 -12.18
C ALA A 377 -14.96 13.71 -12.63
N ALA A 378 -15.70 12.60 -12.80
CA ALA A 378 -17.10 12.60 -13.15
C ALA A 378 -17.96 13.29 -12.08
N LEU A 379 -17.72 12.94 -10.80
CA LEU A 379 -18.42 13.52 -9.66
C LEU A 379 -18.16 15.04 -9.54
N LEU A 380 -16.90 15.45 -9.69
CA LEU A 380 -16.51 16.86 -9.63
C LEU A 380 -17.08 17.65 -10.80
N ALA A 381 -17.10 17.08 -12.01
CA ALA A 381 -17.60 17.76 -13.20
C ALA A 381 -19.11 17.65 -13.41
N ASP A 382 -19.81 16.84 -12.61
CA ASP A 382 -21.24 16.52 -12.73
C ASP A 382 -21.62 15.96 -14.10
N ILE A 383 -20.90 14.94 -14.53
CA ILE A 383 -21.13 14.28 -15.82
C ILE A 383 -21.04 12.76 -15.68
N PRO A 384 -21.62 11.97 -16.59
CA PRO A 384 -21.51 10.52 -16.56
C PRO A 384 -20.05 10.03 -16.60
N PRO A 385 -19.68 8.95 -15.84
CA PRO A 385 -18.32 8.43 -15.78
C PRO A 385 -17.70 8.10 -17.15
N ARG A 386 -18.49 7.55 -18.08
CA ARG A 386 -18.05 7.28 -19.45
C ARG A 386 -17.68 8.55 -20.24
N GLN A 387 -18.35 9.65 -19.95
CA GLN A 387 -18.05 10.94 -20.57
C GLN A 387 -16.80 11.56 -19.94
N ALA A 388 -16.65 11.46 -18.62
CA ALA A 388 -15.45 11.91 -17.91
C ALA A 388 -14.20 11.16 -18.42
N ALA A 389 -14.27 9.83 -18.55
CA ALA A 389 -13.16 9.02 -19.08
C ALA A 389 -12.72 9.51 -20.47
N ARG A 390 -13.67 9.73 -21.39
CA ARG A 390 -13.36 10.29 -22.73
C ARG A 390 -12.76 11.68 -22.67
N CYS A 391 -13.19 12.53 -21.72
CA CYS A 391 -12.59 13.84 -21.53
C CYS A 391 -11.16 13.72 -21.00
N LEU A 392 -10.90 12.81 -20.06
CA LEU A 392 -9.57 12.57 -19.51
C LEU A 392 -8.59 12.04 -20.57
N GLU A 393 -9.03 11.12 -21.43
CA GLU A 393 -8.23 10.67 -22.58
C GLU A 393 -7.85 11.84 -23.49
N ARG A 394 -8.82 12.71 -23.84
CA ARG A 394 -8.56 13.91 -24.66
C ARG A 394 -7.62 14.91 -23.97
N LEU A 395 -7.73 15.07 -22.66
CA LEU A 395 -6.84 15.91 -21.86
C LEU A 395 -5.42 15.34 -21.83
N THR A 396 -5.30 14.02 -21.81
CA THR A 396 -4.01 13.32 -21.90
C THR A 396 -3.39 13.50 -23.29
N ASP A 397 -4.18 13.32 -24.36
CA ASP A 397 -3.75 13.55 -25.73
C ASP A 397 -3.31 15.01 -25.96
N ALA A 398 -3.96 15.96 -25.29
CA ALA A 398 -3.58 17.37 -25.32
C ALA A 398 -2.36 17.71 -24.45
N GLY A 399 -1.81 16.76 -23.69
CA GLY A 399 -0.68 16.96 -22.79
C GLY A 399 -1.02 17.75 -21.52
N LEU A 400 -2.30 17.91 -21.19
CA LEU A 400 -2.79 18.65 -20.04
C LEU A 400 -2.94 17.76 -18.80
N LEU A 401 -2.99 16.44 -18.99
CA LEU A 401 -2.95 15.43 -17.94
C LEU A 401 -1.92 14.35 -18.29
N GLN A 402 -1.52 13.60 -17.29
CA GLN A 402 -0.64 12.44 -17.45
C GLN A 402 -1.37 11.19 -16.92
N PRO A 403 -1.28 10.05 -17.61
CA PRO A 403 -1.74 8.79 -17.05
C PRO A 403 -0.83 8.43 -15.87
N HIS A 404 -1.42 7.87 -14.83
CA HIS A 404 -0.66 7.32 -13.70
C HIS A 404 -0.19 5.88 -14.03
N SER A 405 0.83 5.39 -13.32
CA SER A 405 1.32 4.00 -13.45
C SER A 405 0.27 2.95 -13.07
N THR A 406 -0.65 3.31 -12.17
CA THR A 406 -1.84 2.50 -11.88
C THR A 406 -2.86 2.70 -12.99
N ALA A 407 -3.40 1.62 -13.54
CA ALA A 407 -4.40 1.67 -14.58
C ALA A 407 -5.61 2.54 -14.19
N ASP A 408 -6.16 3.25 -15.14
CA ASP A 408 -7.34 4.11 -15.00
C ASP A 408 -7.19 5.25 -13.97
N ARG A 409 -5.97 5.75 -13.74
CA ARG A 409 -5.76 6.95 -12.92
C ARG A 409 -5.00 8.02 -13.70
N TYR A 410 -5.27 9.28 -13.34
CA TYR A 410 -4.72 10.47 -14.01
C TYR A 410 -4.12 11.42 -12.97
N ARG A 411 -3.12 12.16 -13.38
CA ARG A 411 -2.49 13.18 -12.55
C ARG A 411 -2.21 14.45 -13.32
N PHE A 412 -2.24 15.55 -12.59
CA PHE A 412 -1.73 16.81 -13.09
C PHE A 412 -0.21 16.89 -12.96
N HIS A 413 0.41 17.58 -13.88
CA HIS A 413 1.68 18.23 -13.59
C HIS A 413 1.40 19.47 -12.72
N ASP A 414 2.28 19.79 -11.75
CA ASP A 414 2.05 20.83 -10.74
C ASP A 414 1.60 22.18 -11.33
N LEU A 415 2.28 22.63 -12.40
CA LEU A 415 1.93 23.90 -13.07
C LEU A 415 0.58 23.85 -13.77
N LEU A 416 0.20 22.69 -14.30
CA LEU A 416 -1.10 22.51 -14.95
C LEU A 416 -2.22 22.44 -13.91
N ARG A 417 -1.94 21.91 -12.71
CA ARG A 417 -2.89 21.93 -11.61
C ARG A 417 -3.14 23.35 -11.11
N LEU A 418 -2.08 24.16 -10.97
CA LEU A 418 -2.21 25.57 -10.62
C LEU A 418 -3.01 26.34 -11.68
N PHE A 419 -2.70 26.12 -12.97
CA PHE A 419 -3.44 26.74 -14.08
C PHE A 419 -4.92 26.30 -14.07
N ALA A 420 -5.21 25.01 -13.84
CA ALA A 420 -6.57 24.51 -13.75
C ALA A 420 -7.35 25.14 -12.58
N ALA A 421 -6.70 25.35 -11.42
CA ALA A 421 -7.28 26.02 -10.26
C ALA A 421 -7.55 27.51 -10.52
N GLU A 422 -6.65 28.22 -11.23
CA GLU A 422 -6.90 29.61 -11.67
C GLU A 422 -8.11 29.66 -12.61
N GLN A 423 -8.17 28.78 -13.61
CA GLN A 423 -9.29 28.74 -14.55
C GLN A 423 -10.60 28.33 -13.86
N LEU A 424 -10.54 27.53 -12.80
CA LEU A 424 -11.70 27.23 -11.95
C LEU A 424 -12.22 28.48 -11.24
N ALA A 425 -11.33 29.27 -10.65
CA ALA A 425 -11.70 30.48 -9.94
C ALA A 425 -12.23 31.59 -10.88
N GLU A 426 -11.78 31.57 -12.16
CA GLU A 426 -12.24 32.53 -13.17
C GLU A 426 -13.59 32.16 -13.82
N ASP A 427 -13.78 30.85 -14.11
CA ASP A 427 -14.88 30.38 -14.97
C ASP A 427 -16.07 29.78 -14.19
N ASP A 428 -15.87 29.30 -12.95
CA ASP A 428 -16.89 28.60 -12.16
C ASP A 428 -17.37 29.46 -10.99
N ASP A 429 -18.67 29.41 -10.71
CA ASP A 429 -19.28 30.07 -9.55
C ASP A 429 -18.81 29.37 -8.25
N PRO A 430 -18.42 30.11 -7.19
CA PRO A 430 -18.06 29.56 -5.90
C PRO A 430 -19.07 28.56 -5.31
N ILE A 431 -20.37 28.80 -5.55
CA ILE A 431 -21.43 27.88 -5.12
C ILE A 431 -21.32 26.55 -5.86
N GLN A 432 -21.11 26.57 -7.18
CA GLN A 432 -20.96 25.35 -7.98
C GLN A 432 -19.68 24.59 -7.63
N ILE A 433 -18.61 25.28 -7.22
CA ILE A 433 -17.37 24.66 -6.73
C ILE A 433 -17.66 23.93 -5.41
N ALA A 434 -18.35 24.59 -4.48
CA ALA A 434 -18.72 24.00 -3.19
C ALA A 434 -19.64 22.78 -3.39
N ASP A 435 -20.65 22.88 -4.26
CA ASP A 435 -21.56 21.78 -4.59
C ASP A 435 -20.82 20.58 -5.22
N ALA A 436 -19.84 20.84 -6.09
CA ALA A 436 -19.03 19.80 -6.71
C ALA A 436 -18.16 19.06 -5.68
N GLN A 437 -17.54 19.81 -4.77
CA GLN A 437 -16.74 19.23 -3.68
C GLN A 437 -17.63 18.42 -2.73
N ASP A 438 -18.80 18.95 -2.38
CA ASP A 438 -19.74 18.31 -1.48
C ASP A 438 -20.28 16.99 -2.05
N ARG A 439 -20.69 16.98 -3.30
CA ARG A 439 -21.15 15.80 -4.03
C ARG A 439 -20.07 14.73 -4.08
N ALA A 440 -18.84 15.10 -4.45
CA ALA A 440 -17.72 14.17 -4.53
C ALA A 440 -17.36 13.61 -3.15
N ALA A 441 -17.27 14.46 -2.13
CA ALA A 441 -16.97 14.05 -0.76
C ALA A 441 -18.03 13.09 -0.20
N HIS A 442 -19.30 13.41 -0.40
CA HIS A 442 -20.41 12.58 0.06
C HIS A 442 -20.36 11.17 -0.57
N TRP A 443 -20.20 11.10 -1.89
CA TRP A 443 -20.12 9.83 -2.59
C TRP A 443 -18.89 9.00 -2.19
N ILE A 444 -17.70 9.65 -2.16
CA ILE A 444 -16.44 8.98 -1.80
C ILE A 444 -16.54 8.40 -0.39
N LEU A 445 -17.09 9.17 0.57
CA LEU A 445 -17.17 8.74 1.95
C LEU A 445 -18.16 7.59 2.14
N ARG A 446 -19.34 7.63 1.48
CA ARG A 446 -20.29 6.50 1.48
C ARG A 446 -19.66 5.23 0.91
N ARG A 447 -18.95 5.35 -0.19
CA ARG A 447 -18.27 4.22 -0.81
C ARG A 447 -17.14 3.68 0.07
N ALA A 448 -16.39 4.56 0.74
CA ALA A 448 -15.35 4.16 1.68
C ALA A 448 -15.94 3.40 2.87
N THR A 449 -17.06 3.87 3.41
CA THR A 449 -17.81 3.17 4.47
C THR A 449 -18.26 1.79 4.00
N ALA A 450 -18.90 1.68 2.83
CA ALA A 450 -19.34 0.41 2.28
C ALA A 450 -18.19 -0.58 2.01
N ALA A 451 -17.04 -0.08 1.53
CA ALA A 451 -15.84 -0.89 1.33
C ALA A 451 -15.25 -1.35 2.66
N ALA A 452 -15.18 -0.48 3.66
CA ALA A 452 -14.64 -0.78 4.98
C ALA A 452 -15.48 -1.82 5.73
N LEU A 453 -16.80 -1.79 5.62
CA LEU A 453 -17.70 -2.79 6.20
C LEU A 453 -17.44 -4.22 5.69
N ARG A 454 -16.77 -4.42 4.54
CA ARG A 454 -16.35 -5.76 4.09
C ARG A 454 -15.32 -6.44 5.00
N PHE A 455 -14.69 -5.68 5.88
CA PHE A 455 -13.72 -6.20 6.85
C PHE A 455 -14.38 -6.55 8.18
N ASP A 456 -15.58 -6.04 8.45
CA ASP A 456 -16.36 -6.35 9.65
C ASP A 456 -17.07 -7.68 9.47
N ALA A 457 -16.75 -8.66 10.32
CA ALA A 457 -17.35 -10.00 10.28
C ALA A 457 -18.85 -9.99 10.64
N ASP A 458 -19.26 -9.07 11.50
CA ASP A 458 -20.63 -8.99 12.00
C ASP A 458 -21.53 -8.12 11.10
N ARG A 459 -20.95 -7.09 10.48
CA ARG A 459 -21.67 -6.07 9.72
C ARG A 459 -21.44 -6.14 8.19
N HIS A 460 -20.73 -7.15 7.68
CA HIS A 460 -20.43 -7.26 6.24
C HIS A 460 -21.67 -7.36 5.36
N GLN A 461 -22.82 -7.72 5.93
CA GLN A 461 -24.13 -7.79 5.26
C GLN A 461 -24.91 -6.46 5.31
N ASP A 462 -24.50 -5.52 6.17
CA ASP A 462 -25.17 -4.22 6.34
C ASP A 462 -24.84 -3.20 5.23
N ALA A 463 -24.02 -3.59 4.25
CA ALA A 463 -23.81 -2.75 3.08
C ALA A 463 -25.16 -2.52 2.39
N PRO A 464 -25.59 -1.24 2.19
CA PRO A 464 -26.94 -0.94 1.72
C PRO A 464 -27.18 -1.59 0.36
N GLU A 465 -28.07 -2.57 0.32
CA GLU A 465 -28.55 -3.20 -0.92
C GLU A 465 -29.48 -2.22 -1.62
N GLY A 466 -29.30 -2.05 -2.94
CA GLY A 466 -30.19 -1.27 -3.79
C GLY A 466 -29.85 0.20 -3.99
N ASP A 467 -28.74 0.69 -3.45
CA ASP A 467 -28.26 2.05 -3.74
C ASP A 467 -27.54 2.09 -5.10
N PRO A 468 -28.06 2.84 -6.11
CA PRO A 468 -27.43 2.92 -7.43
C PRO A 468 -25.99 3.46 -7.37
N ASP A 469 -25.70 4.34 -6.43
CA ASP A 469 -24.37 4.94 -6.24
C ASP A 469 -23.37 3.93 -5.69
N LEU A 470 -23.85 2.89 -4.99
CA LEU A 470 -23.05 1.81 -4.43
C LEU A 470 -23.08 0.53 -5.27
N ALA A 471 -23.84 0.47 -6.36
CA ALA A 471 -23.90 -0.68 -7.26
C ALA A 471 -22.55 -1.13 -7.81
N THR A 472 -21.56 -0.22 -7.85
CA THR A 472 -20.17 -0.48 -8.23
C THR A 472 -19.21 -0.55 -7.04
N ALA A 473 -19.72 -0.59 -5.80
CA ALA A 473 -18.88 -0.74 -4.62
C ALA A 473 -18.16 -2.10 -4.63
N PRO A 474 -16.98 -2.19 -4.00
CA PRO A 474 -16.26 -3.46 -3.91
C PRO A 474 -17.14 -4.55 -3.28
N THR A 475 -17.17 -5.73 -3.91
CA THR A 475 -18.03 -6.85 -3.48
C THR A 475 -17.30 -7.83 -2.56
N ASP A 476 -15.98 -7.83 -2.58
CA ASP A 476 -15.16 -8.68 -1.73
C ASP A 476 -14.06 -7.89 -1.01
N ARG A 477 -13.42 -8.52 -0.01
CA ARG A 477 -12.38 -7.89 0.83
C ARG A 477 -11.17 -7.43 0.04
N GLU A 478 -10.74 -8.16 -0.97
CA GLU A 478 -9.54 -7.81 -1.73
C GLU A 478 -9.78 -6.59 -2.62
N GLN A 479 -10.93 -6.52 -3.30
CA GLN A 479 -11.33 -5.34 -4.07
C GLN A 479 -11.51 -4.12 -3.15
N ALA A 480 -12.11 -4.32 -1.96
CA ALA A 480 -12.28 -3.27 -0.95
C ALA A 480 -10.93 -2.74 -0.48
N ARG A 481 -9.96 -3.61 -0.19
CA ARG A 481 -8.61 -3.24 0.20
C ARG A 481 -7.93 -2.39 -0.88
N ILE A 482 -7.91 -2.91 -2.12
CA ILE A 482 -7.29 -2.22 -3.26
C ILE A 482 -7.91 -0.83 -3.45
N TRP A 483 -9.23 -0.72 -3.35
CA TRP A 483 -9.93 0.55 -3.53
C TRP A 483 -9.65 1.54 -2.39
N LEU A 484 -9.72 1.10 -1.12
CA LEU A 484 -9.43 1.94 0.05
C LEU A 484 -7.99 2.44 0.05
N GLU A 485 -7.03 1.61 -0.33
CA GLU A 485 -5.63 1.99 -0.48
C GLU A 485 -5.43 2.99 -1.62
N ALA A 486 -6.05 2.77 -2.78
CA ALA A 486 -5.92 3.63 -3.96
C ALA A 486 -6.56 5.01 -3.74
N GLU A 487 -7.73 5.07 -3.09
CA GLU A 487 -8.48 6.31 -2.86
C GLU A 487 -8.21 6.93 -1.48
N ARG A 488 -7.13 6.50 -0.80
CA ARG A 488 -6.81 6.93 0.57
C ARG A 488 -6.82 8.44 0.77
N THR A 489 -6.19 9.19 -0.12
CA THR A 489 -6.16 10.65 -0.03
C THR A 489 -7.50 11.30 -0.31
N GLN A 490 -8.31 10.69 -1.16
CA GLN A 490 -9.64 11.20 -1.50
C GLN A 490 -10.62 11.01 -0.32
N TRP A 491 -10.72 9.79 0.24
CA TRP A 491 -11.66 9.58 1.35
C TRP A 491 -11.21 10.27 2.66
N LEU A 492 -9.90 10.42 2.91
CA LEU A 492 -9.44 11.19 4.07
C LEU A 492 -9.81 12.69 3.95
N ALA A 493 -9.64 13.25 2.76
CA ALA A 493 -10.07 14.62 2.51
C ALA A 493 -11.61 14.77 2.58
N ALA A 494 -12.35 13.80 2.05
CA ALA A 494 -13.82 13.78 2.12
C ALA A 494 -14.32 13.72 3.57
N LEU A 495 -13.62 12.97 4.44
CA LEU A 495 -13.91 12.94 5.88
C LEU A 495 -13.77 14.34 6.50
N GLY A 496 -12.68 15.05 6.20
CA GLY A 496 -12.46 16.43 6.66
C GLY A 496 -13.50 17.42 6.12
N GLN A 497 -13.89 17.29 4.85
CA GLN A 497 -14.92 18.13 4.23
C GLN A 497 -16.30 17.85 4.85
N ALA A 498 -16.65 16.58 5.11
CA ALA A 498 -17.90 16.22 5.78
C ALA A 498 -17.96 16.80 7.19
N GLN A 499 -16.86 16.77 7.95
CA GLN A 499 -16.77 17.40 9.26
C GLN A 499 -16.96 18.91 9.18
N ALA A 500 -16.27 19.59 8.27
CA ALA A 500 -16.38 21.03 8.08
C ALA A 500 -17.80 21.47 7.64
N ALA A 501 -18.51 20.62 6.89
CA ALA A 501 -19.89 20.80 6.48
C ALA A 501 -20.93 20.43 7.57
N GLY A 502 -20.50 20.05 8.78
CA GLY A 502 -21.38 19.68 9.88
C GLY A 502 -22.05 18.31 9.76
N ARG A 503 -21.62 17.46 8.79
CA ARG A 503 -22.15 16.11 8.60
C ARG A 503 -21.50 15.11 9.58
N HIS A 504 -21.61 15.43 10.87
CA HIS A 504 -20.90 14.73 11.93
C HIS A 504 -21.25 13.23 12.02
N GLN A 505 -22.53 12.86 11.80
CA GLN A 505 -22.94 11.46 11.83
C GLN A 505 -22.23 10.65 10.71
N GLN A 506 -22.12 11.22 9.51
CA GLN A 506 -21.42 10.56 8.40
C GLN A 506 -19.93 10.34 8.70
N VAL A 507 -19.29 11.27 9.44
CA VAL A 507 -17.90 11.13 9.87
C VAL A 507 -17.75 9.97 10.87
N ILE A 508 -18.65 9.88 11.84
CA ILE A 508 -18.69 8.83 12.85
C ILE A 508 -18.88 7.47 12.18
N ASP A 509 -19.90 7.32 11.33
CA ASP A 509 -20.23 6.06 10.66
C ASP A 509 -19.06 5.56 9.78
N ALA A 510 -18.39 6.49 9.09
CA ALA A 510 -17.24 6.15 8.24
C ALA A 510 -16.02 5.72 9.08
N ALA A 511 -15.73 6.43 10.16
CA ALA A 511 -14.62 6.10 11.04
C ALA A 511 -14.84 4.77 11.77
N GLU A 512 -16.08 4.49 12.22
CA GLU A 512 -16.43 3.23 12.86
C GLU A 512 -16.29 2.06 11.88
N ALA A 513 -16.80 2.20 10.64
CA ALA A 513 -16.67 1.17 9.61
C ALA A 513 -15.20 0.84 9.30
N MET A 514 -14.31 1.83 9.37
CA MET A 514 -12.87 1.66 9.07
C MET A 514 -12.08 0.97 10.18
N HIS A 515 -12.64 0.72 11.33
CA HIS A 515 -11.92 0.14 12.47
C HIS A 515 -11.20 -1.18 12.11
N TRP A 516 -11.90 -2.17 11.56
CA TRP A 516 -11.28 -3.45 11.19
C TRP A 516 -10.28 -3.36 10.03
N PHE A 517 -10.49 -2.43 9.11
CA PHE A 517 -9.51 -2.14 8.06
C PHE A 517 -8.24 -1.48 8.64
N SER A 518 -8.39 -0.67 9.70
CA SER A 518 -7.26 -0.04 10.36
C SER A 518 -6.30 -1.03 11.00
N ASP A 519 -6.79 -2.13 11.55
CA ASP A 519 -5.95 -3.21 12.11
C ASP A 519 -5.01 -3.82 11.06
N MET A 520 -5.47 -3.96 9.81
CA MET A 520 -4.66 -4.48 8.71
C MET A 520 -3.65 -3.47 8.19
N THR A 521 -3.87 -2.20 8.44
CA THR A 521 -3.06 -1.07 7.96
C THR A 521 -2.51 -0.21 9.10
N ALA A 522 -2.22 -0.84 10.24
CA ALA A 522 -1.72 -0.17 11.46
C ALA A 522 -0.42 0.62 11.26
N HIS A 523 0.33 0.35 10.18
CA HIS A 523 1.50 1.14 9.78
C HIS A 523 1.16 2.52 9.19
N TRP A 524 -0.13 2.84 8.95
CA TRP A 524 -0.56 4.16 8.48
C TRP A 524 -0.75 5.11 9.66
N GLU A 525 -0.07 6.24 9.64
CA GLU A 525 -0.16 7.26 10.71
C GLU A 525 -1.48 8.03 10.71
N LEU A 526 -2.24 7.97 9.61
CA LEU A 526 -3.49 8.72 9.43
C LEU A 526 -4.63 8.29 10.38
N TRP A 527 -4.54 7.11 11.00
CA TRP A 527 -5.63 6.60 11.85
C TRP A 527 -5.92 7.49 13.06
N ALA A 528 -4.88 8.11 13.63
CA ALA A 528 -5.08 9.09 14.68
C ALA A 528 -5.90 10.30 14.20
N GLU A 529 -5.67 10.78 12.98
CA GLU A 529 -6.46 11.86 12.39
C GLU A 529 -7.91 11.44 12.14
N VAL A 530 -8.14 10.23 11.60
CA VAL A 530 -9.47 9.69 11.32
C VAL A 530 -10.29 9.62 12.60
N PHE A 531 -9.74 8.99 13.64
CA PHE A 531 -10.47 8.81 14.89
C PHE A 531 -10.59 10.09 15.70
N GLN A 532 -9.63 11.02 15.64
CA GLN A 532 -9.76 12.34 16.24
C GLN A 532 -10.91 13.14 15.63
N ARG A 533 -11.07 13.12 14.29
CA ARG A 533 -12.19 13.76 13.60
C ARG A 533 -13.54 13.18 14.03
N ALA A 534 -13.60 11.88 14.26
CA ALA A 534 -14.80 11.21 14.74
C ALA A 534 -15.10 11.58 16.21
N VAL A 535 -14.09 11.67 17.07
CA VAL A 535 -14.23 12.18 18.44
C VAL A 535 -14.81 13.60 18.44
N ASP A 536 -14.24 14.49 17.63
CA ASP A 536 -14.70 15.88 17.54
C ASP A 536 -16.15 15.96 17.02
N SER A 537 -16.50 15.09 16.07
CA SER A 537 -17.85 14.97 15.53
C SER A 537 -18.84 14.41 16.55
N ALA A 538 -18.45 13.41 17.34
CA ALA A 538 -19.26 12.85 18.42
C ALA A 538 -19.55 13.92 19.52
N ARG A 539 -18.53 14.73 19.84
CA ARG A 539 -18.70 15.89 20.75
C ARG A 539 -19.66 16.93 20.22
N ALA A 540 -19.56 17.24 18.92
CA ALA A 540 -20.46 18.19 18.27
C ALA A 540 -21.93 17.72 18.30
N LEU A 541 -22.18 16.41 18.22
CA LEU A 541 -23.52 15.80 18.37
C LEU A 541 -23.93 15.58 19.83
N GLY A 542 -23.06 15.77 20.80
CA GLY A 542 -23.30 15.47 22.20
C GLY A 542 -23.42 13.97 22.52
N SER A 543 -22.94 13.10 21.62
CA SER A 543 -23.00 11.64 21.80
C SER A 543 -21.82 11.13 22.63
N ARG A 544 -22.01 10.95 23.92
CA ARG A 544 -20.99 10.40 24.82
C ARG A 544 -20.58 8.97 24.48
N ARG A 545 -21.53 8.20 23.97
CA ARG A 545 -21.26 6.83 23.56
C ARG A 545 -20.29 6.80 22.37
N ASP A 546 -20.57 7.55 21.30
CA ASP A 546 -19.73 7.58 20.12
C ASP A 546 -18.37 8.24 20.41
N GLU A 547 -18.36 9.24 21.32
CA GLU A 547 -17.12 9.82 21.83
C GLU A 547 -16.25 8.75 22.50
N ALA A 548 -16.82 7.90 23.35
CA ALA A 548 -16.09 6.81 24.01
C ALA A 548 -15.54 5.77 23.01
N VAL A 549 -16.35 5.37 22.02
CA VAL A 549 -15.94 4.44 20.95
C VAL A 549 -14.72 4.98 20.21
N HIS A 550 -14.80 6.22 19.71
CA HIS A 550 -13.73 6.77 18.88
C HIS A 550 -12.51 7.21 19.68
N LEU A 551 -12.65 7.56 20.97
CA LEU A 551 -11.52 7.74 21.88
C LEU A 551 -10.77 6.43 22.14
N ASN A 552 -11.46 5.30 22.20
CA ASN A 552 -10.85 3.98 22.29
C ASN A 552 -10.06 3.64 21.02
N TYR A 553 -10.60 3.92 19.83
CA TYR A 553 -9.88 3.74 18.56
C TYR A 553 -8.69 4.70 18.43
N LEU A 554 -8.84 5.92 18.94
CA LEU A 554 -7.75 6.90 19.00
C LEU A 554 -6.63 6.39 19.95
N ALA A 555 -6.97 5.86 21.11
CA ALA A 555 -6.01 5.25 22.03
C ALA A 555 -5.31 4.05 21.39
N TRP A 556 -6.04 3.23 20.64
CA TRP A 556 -5.48 2.14 19.84
C TRP A 556 -4.46 2.69 18.81
N SER A 557 -4.81 3.74 18.06
CA SER A 557 -3.92 4.32 17.04
C SER A 557 -2.63 4.88 17.64
N TYR A 558 -2.70 5.56 18.79
CA TYR A 558 -1.52 6.02 19.51
C TYR A 558 -0.66 4.86 20.04
N ASN A 559 -1.29 3.76 20.53
CA ASN A 559 -0.56 2.60 21.03
C ASN A 559 0.14 1.80 19.93
N PHE A 560 -0.53 1.56 18.80
CA PHE A 560 -0.10 0.57 17.80
C PHE A 560 0.43 1.19 16.50
N CYS A 561 -0.07 2.37 16.10
CA CYS A 561 0.35 3.02 14.87
C CYS A 561 1.50 4.02 15.13
N LEU A 562 1.35 4.85 16.16
CA LEU A 562 2.28 5.96 16.44
C LEU A 562 3.27 5.66 17.57
N HIS A 563 2.99 4.66 18.41
CA HIS A 563 3.75 4.33 19.61
C HIS A 563 3.92 5.51 20.59
N ASP A 564 2.93 6.42 20.59
CA ASP A 564 2.83 7.53 21.54
C ASP A 564 2.03 7.08 22.77
N TYR A 565 2.71 6.40 23.69
CA TYR A 565 2.07 5.81 24.86
C TYR A 565 1.49 6.85 25.85
N PRO A 566 2.11 8.02 26.04
CA PRO A 566 1.48 9.10 26.82
C PRO A 566 0.16 9.59 26.22
N ALA A 567 0.11 9.82 24.90
CA ALA A 567 -1.11 10.21 24.20
C ALA A 567 -2.17 9.09 24.24
N ALA A 568 -1.75 7.83 24.07
CA ALA A 568 -2.63 6.66 24.21
C ALA A 568 -3.28 6.59 25.60
N LEU A 569 -2.49 6.83 26.65
CA LEU A 569 -2.97 6.84 28.01
C LEU A 569 -4.00 7.96 28.23
N ALA A 570 -3.74 9.16 27.74
CA ALA A 570 -4.64 10.29 27.84
C ALA A 570 -5.97 10.04 27.12
N ALA A 571 -5.90 9.52 25.87
CA ALA A 571 -7.08 9.18 25.07
C ALA A 571 -7.91 8.08 25.72
N ALA A 572 -7.28 7.01 26.25
CA ALA A 572 -7.97 5.93 26.93
C ALA A 572 -8.63 6.38 28.25
N GLN A 573 -8.01 7.29 28.99
CA GLN A 573 -8.63 7.87 30.20
C GLN A 573 -9.84 8.75 29.86
N ALA A 574 -9.75 9.53 28.78
CA ALA A 574 -10.89 10.30 28.28
C ALA A 574 -12.03 9.39 27.79
N ALA A 575 -11.67 8.27 27.09
CA ALA A 575 -12.64 7.23 26.68
C ALA A 575 -13.38 6.63 27.89
N LEU A 576 -12.65 6.34 28.96
CA LEU A 576 -13.22 5.80 30.19
C LEU A 576 -14.23 6.76 30.83
N ALA A 577 -13.89 8.05 30.89
CA ALA A 577 -14.81 9.07 31.43
C ALA A 577 -16.09 9.18 30.59
N ALA A 578 -15.95 9.24 29.26
CA ALA A 578 -17.10 9.29 28.34
C ALA A 578 -17.96 8.01 28.41
N ALA A 579 -17.33 6.84 28.53
CA ALA A 579 -18.01 5.55 28.66
C ALA A 579 -18.83 5.46 29.99
N TYR A 580 -18.30 5.99 31.07
CA TYR A 580 -19.06 6.05 32.37
C TYR A 580 -20.25 7.01 32.26
N GLU A 581 -20.09 8.18 31.64
CA GLU A 581 -21.19 9.10 31.38
C GLU A 581 -22.27 8.49 30.48
N ALA A 582 -21.88 7.68 29.50
CA ALA A 582 -22.78 6.94 28.63
C ALA A 582 -23.36 5.66 29.25
N ALA A 583 -22.92 5.26 30.42
CA ALA A 583 -23.22 3.96 31.07
C ALA A 583 -22.88 2.75 30.18
N ASP A 584 -21.88 2.90 29.28
CA ASP A 584 -21.45 1.88 28.33
C ASP A 584 -20.32 1.01 28.90
N ARG A 585 -20.70 -0.18 29.38
CA ARG A 585 -19.76 -1.13 29.99
C ARG A 585 -18.72 -1.66 29.01
N LEU A 586 -19.09 -1.86 27.76
CA LEU A 586 -18.18 -2.37 26.74
C LEU A 586 -17.06 -1.38 26.49
N GLN A 587 -17.42 -0.11 26.28
CA GLN A 587 -16.45 0.93 26.03
C GLN A 587 -15.58 1.25 27.26
N ALA A 588 -16.13 1.17 28.46
CA ALA A 588 -15.35 1.28 29.69
C ALA A 588 -14.33 0.14 29.83
N GLY A 589 -14.71 -1.09 29.49
CA GLY A 589 -13.81 -2.24 29.48
C GLY A 589 -12.65 -2.09 28.51
N TRP A 590 -12.92 -1.66 27.28
CA TRP A 590 -11.90 -1.37 26.27
C TRP A 590 -10.97 -0.22 26.69
N ALA A 591 -11.53 0.86 27.24
CA ALA A 591 -10.75 2.01 27.71
C ALA A 591 -9.76 1.62 28.83
N LEU A 592 -10.18 0.79 29.77
CA LEU A 592 -9.32 0.23 30.80
C LEU A 592 -8.24 -0.70 30.20
N GLY A 593 -8.59 -1.48 29.17
CA GLY A 593 -7.65 -2.33 28.43
C GLY A 593 -6.57 -1.53 27.71
N TYR A 594 -6.94 -0.47 26.97
CA TYR A 594 -5.99 0.41 26.31
C TYR A 594 -5.14 1.21 27.29
N THR A 595 -5.75 1.68 28.41
CA THR A 595 -5.01 2.28 29.53
C THR A 595 -3.93 1.33 30.04
N ALA A 596 -4.27 0.07 30.25
CA ALA A 596 -3.32 -0.93 30.73
C ALA A 596 -2.21 -1.22 29.70
N GLY A 597 -2.55 -1.29 28.42
CA GLY A 597 -1.58 -1.43 27.34
C GLY A 597 -0.55 -0.30 27.33
N ALA A 598 -1.01 0.95 27.41
CA ALA A 598 -0.15 2.14 27.46
C ALA A 598 0.72 2.16 28.73
N LEU A 599 0.14 1.88 29.90
CA LEU A 599 0.87 1.80 31.19
C LEU A 599 2.00 0.78 31.14
N ARG A 600 1.77 -0.40 30.59
CA ARG A 600 2.79 -1.43 30.45
C ARG A 600 3.95 -0.95 29.57
N ARG A 601 3.65 -0.31 28.46
CA ARG A 601 4.66 0.25 27.54
C ARG A 601 5.48 1.38 28.17
N LEU A 602 4.88 2.09 29.15
CA LEU A 602 5.55 3.10 29.98
C LEU A 602 6.31 2.50 31.17
N GLY A 603 6.39 1.16 31.29
CA GLY A 603 7.08 0.49 32.40
C GLY A 603 6.28 0.42 33.71
N ARG A 604 5.02 0.88 33.72
CA ARG A 604 4.11 0.94 34.89
C ARG A 604 3.26 -0.34 35.00
N THR A 605 3.92 -1.50 35.04
CA THR A 605 3.28 -2.82 34.90
C THR A 605 2.27 -3.11 36.03
N ASP A 606 2.55 -2.77 37.28
CA ASP A 606 1.61 -3.01 38.37
C ASP A 606 0.31 -2.21 38.25
N GLU A 607 0.41 -0.96 37.81
CA GLU A 607 -0.77 -0.13 37.52
C GLU A 607 -1.57 -0.68 36.34
N SER A 608 -0.90 -1.20 35.32
CA SER A 608 -1.53 -1.90 34.21
C SER A 608 -2.36 -3.09 34.67
N ILE A 609 -1.81 -3.92 35.57
CA ILE A 609 -2.52 -5.07 36.15
C ILE A 609 -3.76 -4.61 36.94
N VAL A 610 -3.66 -3.52 37.69
CA VAL A 610 -4.81 -2.95 38.44
C VAL A 610 -5.93 -2.57 37.47
N ARG A 611 -5.62 -1.88 36.36
CA ARG A 611 -6.61 -1.47 35.34
C ARG A 611 -7.25 -2.67 34.65
N LEU A 612 -6.49 -3.72 34.33
CA LEU A 612 -7.05 -4.93 33.73
C LEU A 612 -7.97 -5.69 34.69
N ARG A 613 -7.67 -5.72 35.99
CA ARG A 613 -8.57 -6.28 37.02
C ARG A 613 -9.87 -5.49 37.14
N GLU A 614 -9.78 -4.16 37.07
CA GLU A 614 -10.93 -3.29 37.02
C GLU A 614 -11.78 -3.58 35.77
N ALA A 615 -11.17 -3.67 34.59
CA ALA A 615 -11.84 -4.01 33.35
C ALA A 615 -12.55 -5.38 33.42
N ALA A 616 -11.86 -6.41 33.91
CA ALA A 616 -12.43 -7.75 34.10
C ALA A 616 -13.62 -7.77 35.08
N THR A 617 -13.64 -6.86 36.05
CA THR A 617 -14.76 -6.69 36.98
C THR A 617 -15.95 -6.02 36.32
N HIS A 618 -15.74 -4.98 35.54
CA HIS A 618 -16.76 -4.29 34.79
C HIS A 618 -17.48 -5.16 33.76
N LEU A 619 -16.72 -6.01 33.03
CA LEU A 619 -17.24 -6.86 31.97
C LEU A 619 -17.86 -8.16 32.47
N ARG A 620 -17.69 -8.49 33.76
CA ARG A 620 -18.07 -9.78 34.34
C ARG A 620 -19.58 -10.03 34.30
N ASN A 621 -19.96 -11.28 33.99
CA ASN A 621 -21.33 -11.81 34.09
C ASN A 621 -22.35 -11.02 33.22
N HIS A 622 -21.95 -10.48 32.09
CA HIS A 622 -22.85 -9.83 31.18
C HIS A 622 -23.47 -10.83 30.18
N THR A 623 -24.67 -10.54 29.67
CA THR A 623 -25.38 -11.38 28.70
C THR A 623 -25.06 -11.00 27.24
N ASP A 624 -24.60 -9.80 27.01
CA ASP A 624 -24.23 -9.30 25.68
C ASP A 624 -22.99 -10.04 25.14
N PRO A 625 -23.05 -10.64 23.92
CA PRO A 625 -21.95 -11.38 23.33
C PRO A 625 -20.67 -10.55 23.17
N GLN A 626 -20.79 -9.27 22.80
CA GLN A 626 -19.63 -8.38 22.58
C GLN A 626 -18.93 -8.08 23.91
N VAL A 627 -19.70 -7.84 24.98
CA VAL A 627 -19.13 -7.62 26.32
C VAL A 627 -18.44 -8.90 26.83
N ARG A 628 -18.96 -10.08 26.49
CA ARG A 628 -18.35 -11.36 26.85
C ARG A 628 -17.04 -11.60 26.10
N LEU A 629 -16.98 -11.26 24.81
CA LEU A 629 -15.74 -11.33 24.02
C LEU A 629 -14.68 -10.36 24.57
N ALA A 630 -15.10 -9.14 24.93
CA ALA A 630 -14.22 -8.19 25.59
C ALA A 630 -13.68 -8.72 26.92
N GLU A 631 -14.54 -9.38 27.76
CA GLU A 631 -14.08 -10.03 28.99
C GLU A 631 -12.99 -11.07 28.73
N LEU A 632 -13.15 -11.94 27.72
CA LEU A 632 -12.16 -12.95 27.36
C LEU A 632 -10.83 -12.31 26.91
N THR A 633 -10.90 -11.26 26.10
CA THR A 633 -9.72 -10.52 25.64
C THR A 633 -8.99 -9.87 26.82
N ILE A 634 -9.72 -9.24 27.72
CA ILE A 634 -9.16 -8.61 28.94
C ILE A 634 -8.53 -9.64 29.86
N LEU A 635 -9.18 -10.80 30.09
CA LEU A 635 -8.61 -11.87 30.91
C LEU A 635 -7.31 -12.42 30.32
N ASN A 636 -7.26 -12.67 29.01
CA ASN A 636 -6.04 -13.11 28.35
C ASN A 636 -4.92 -12.07 28.49
N THR A 637 -5.24 -10.79 28.30
CA THR A 637 -4.26 -9.70 28.46
C THR A 637 -3.79 -9.57 29.90
N LEU A 638 -4.69 -9.71 30.88
CA LEU A 638 -4.37 -9.66 32.31
C LEU A 638 -3.37 -10.77 32.68
N GLY A 639 -3.64 -12.01 32.27
CA GLY A 639 -2.73 -13.12 32.54
C GLY A 639 -1.35 -12.89 31.89
N GLN A 640 -1.29 -12.41 30.66
CA GLN A 640 -0.02 -12.07 30.02
C GLN A 640 0.75 -10.99 30.80
N HIS A 641 0.08 -9.91 31.26
CA HIS A 641 0.74 -8.86 32.05
C HIS A 641 1.20 -9.36 33.43
N LEU A 642 0.46 -10.27 34.06
CA LEU A 642 0.89 -10.93 35.28
C LEU A 642 2.14 -11.77 35.06
N ARG A 643 2.21 -12.54 33.96
CA ARG A 643 3.40 -13.32 33.60
C ARG A 643 4.60 -12.41 33.35
N TYR A 644 4.44 -11.29 32.63
CA TYR A 644 5.51 -10.30 32.44
C TYR A 644 5.95 -9.63 33.77
N ALA A 645 5.06 -9.54 34.76
CA ALA A 645 5.38 -9.06 36.10
C ALA A 645 6.02 -10.14 36.97
N ASN A 646 6.40 -11.30 36.39
CA ASN A 646 6.94 -12.46 37.12
C ASN A 646 5.96 -13.04 38.18
N ARG A 647 4.67 -13.06 37.85
CA ARG A 647 3.56 -13.57 38.69
C ARG A 647 2.79 -14.68 37.95
N PRO A 648 3.47 -15.76 37.50
CA PRO A 648 2.86 -16.79 36.63
C PRO A 648 1.81 -17.64 37.35
N ASP A 649 1.85 -17.78 38.66
CA ASP A 649 0.84 -18.44 39.48
C ASP A 649 -0.52 -17.73 39.41
N GLU A 650 -0.54 -16.41 39.51
CA GLU A 650 -1.73 -15.60 39.32
C GLU A 650 -2.23 -15.61 37.87
N ALA A 651 -1.30 -15.55 36.93
CA ALA A 651 -1.60 -15.64 35.48
C ALA A 651 -2.33 -16.96 35.16
N LEU A 652 -1.84 -18.09 35.70
CA LEU A 652 -2.43 -19.40 35.54
C LEU A 652 -3.90 -19.45 36.04
N VAL A 653 -4.21 -18.82 37.16
CA VAL A 653 -5.60 -18.71 37.67
C VAL A 653 -6.49 -17.95 36.70
N ILE A 654 -5.99 -16.83 36.14
CA ILE A 654 -6.75 -16.00 35.21
C ILE A 654 -7.00 -16.74 33.90
N HIS A 655 -5.99 -17.40 33.32
CA HIS A 655 -6.14 -18.11 32.06
C HIS A 655 -7.01 -19.37 32.20
N ARG A 656 -6.97 -20.07 33.35
CA ARG A 656 -7.93 -21.15 33.65
C ARG A 656 -9.36 -20.65 33.68
N ARG A 657 -9.58 -19.46 34.26
CA ARG A 657 -10.89 -18.83 34.24
C ARG A 657 -11.33 -18.49 32.84
N SER A 658 -10.43 -17.94 32.01
CA SER A 658 -10.71 -17.63 30.60
C SER A 658 -11.10 -18.88 29.80
N GLU A 659 -10.35 -19.99 29.95
CA GLU A 659 -10.66 -21.26 29.30
C GLU A 659 -12.03 -21.80 29.77
N ALA A 660 -12.32 -21.79 31.06
CA ALA A 660 -13.59 -22.27 31.62
C ALA A 660 -14.79 -21.48 31.08
N LEU A 661 -14.66 -20.14 30.93
CA LEU A 661 -15.68 -19.29 30.32
C LEU A 661 -15.92 -19.62 28.85
N CYS A 662 -14.84 -19.86 28.08
CA CYS A 662 -14.95 -20.28 26.70
C CYS A 662 -15.64 -21.65 26.55
N LEU A 663 -15.25 -22.63 27.39
CA LEU A 663 -15.82 -23.99 27.35
C LEU A 663 -17.29 -24.02 27.78
N ALA A 664 -17.72 -23.10 28.65
CA ALA A 664 -19.13 -22.93 29.00
C ALA A 664 -19.98 -22.38 27.80
N GLY A 665 -19.33 -21.94 26.75
CA GLY A 665 -19.94 -21.33 25.58
C GLY A 665 -20.27 -19.85 25.76
N VAL A 666 -20.28 -19.11 24.67
CA VAL A 666 -20.69 -17.70 24.63
C VAL A 666 -21.90 -17.58 23.72
N PRO A 667 -23.12 -17.47 24.25
CA PRO A 667 -24.35 -17.38 23.46
C PRO A 667 -24.25 -16.19 22.48
N GLY A 668 -24.65 -16.41 21.21
CA GLY A 668 -24.63 -15.39 20.17
C GLY A 668 -23.26 -15.18 19.50
N VAL A 669 -22.21 -15.91 19.90
CA VAL A 669 -20.89 -15.87 19.25
C VAL A 669 -20.70 -17.13 18.40
N PRO A 670 -20.15 -17.00 17.16
CA PRO A 670 -19.84 -18.16 16.32
C PRO A 670 -18.93 -19.17 17.02
N HIS A 671 -19.25 -20.45 16.88
CA HIS A 671 -18.53 -21.53 17.57
C HIS A 671 -17.03 -21.55 17.24
N ASP A 672 -16.64 -21.26 15.98
CA ASP A 672 -15.26 -21.25 15.55
C ASP A 672 -14.45 -20.11 16.22
N LEU A 673 -15.10 -18.97 16.47
CA LEU A 673 -14.47 -17.87 17.19
C LEU A 673 -14.25 -18.24 18.66
N VAL A 674 -15.22 -18.84 19.31
CA VAL A 674 -15.08 -19.35 20.69
C VAL A 674 -13.96 -20.39 20.77
N ALA A 675 -13.89 -21.33 19.80
CA ALA A 675 -12.83 -22.34 19.74
C ALA A 675 -11.43 -21.72 19.62
N SER A 676 -11.31 -20.60 18.90
CA SER A 676 -10.06 -19.84 18.78
C SER A 676 -9.65 -19.21 20.11
N PHE A 677 -10.62 -18.68 20.89
CA PHE A 677 -10.34 -18.19 22.26
C PHE A 677 -9.95 -19.32 23.21
N VAL A 678 -10.53 -20.53 23.07
CA VAL A 678 -10.10 -21.72 23.83
C VAL A 678 -8.65 -22.05 23.53
N ALA A 679 -8.28 -22.10 22.25
CA ALA A 679 -6.91 -22.38 21.82
C ALA A 679 -5.92 -21.32 22.32
N GLN A 680 -6.29 -20.05 22.27
CA GLN A 680 -5.47 -18.97 22.81
C GLN A 680 -5.29 -19.08 24.34
N SER A 681 -6.37 -19.37 25.08
CA SER A 681 -6.30 -19.57 26.52
C SER A 681 -5.41 -20.78 26.89
N ARG A 682 -5.48 -21.88 26.13
CA ARG A 682 -4.63 -23.05 26.30
C ARG A 682 -3.16 -22.77 26.01
N HIS A 683 -2.86 -22.00 24.98
CA HIS A 683 -1.49 -21.53 24.73
C HIS A 683 -0.96 -20.73 25.92
N ASN A 684 -1.75 -19.77 26.40
CA ASN A 684 -1.36 -18.95 27.56
C ASN A 684 -1.18 -19.80 28.82
N LEU A 685 -2.06 -20.79 29.07
CA LEU A 685 -1.93 -21.75 30.20
C LEU A 685 -0.63 -22.54 30.09
N GLY A 686 -0.29 -23.02 28.89
CA GLY A 686 0.98 -23.70 28.66
C GLY A 686 2.17 -22.83 29.01
N SER A 687 2.16 -21.57 28.52
CA SER A 687 3.23 -20.60 28.79
C SER A 687 3.34 -20.24 30.28
N ASP A 688 2.22 -20.16 31.02
CA ASP A 688 2.24 -19.93 32.48
C ASP A 688 2.84 -21.12 33.24
N LEU A 689 2.46 -22.35 32.84
CA LEU A 689 3.00 -23.57 33.43
C LEU A 689 4.49 -23.74 33.13
N MET A 690 4.95 -23.35 31.94
CA MET A 690 6.37 -23.27 31.60
C MET A 690 7.11 -22.31 32.52
N ALA A 691 6.55 -21.11 32.75
CA ALA A 691 7.14 -20.10 33.63
C ALA A 691 7.21 -20.58 35.12
N LEU A 692 6.32 -21.49 35.52
CA LEU A 692 6.34 -22.17 36.81
C LEU A 692 7.25 -23.41 36.86
N GLY A 693 7.90 -23.78 35.78
CA GLY A 693 8.71 -25.01 35.66
C GLY A 693 7.87 -26.29 35.67
N GLN A 694 6.55 -26.20 35.50
CA GLN A 694 5.62 -27.33 35.50
C GLN A 694 5.49 -27.97 34.10
N TRP A 695 6.61 -28.36 33.54
CA TRP A 695 6.75 -28.82 32.15
C TRP A 695 5.78 -29.97 31.78
N GLY A 696 5.61 -30.94 32.67
CA GLY A 696 4.70 -32.09 32.43
C GLY A 696 3.24 -31.69 32.28
N GLN A 697 2.82 -30.60 32.97
CA GLN A 697 1.46 -30.11 32.90
C GLN A 697 1.28 -29.15 31.67
N ALA A 698 2.35 -28.49 31.22
CA ALA A 698 2.33 -27.56 30.07
C ALA A 698 2.09 -28.28 28.75
N GLU A 699 2.50 -29.54 28.59
CA GLU A 699 2.43 -30.27 27.32
C GLU A 699 0.99 -30.41 26.79
N SER A 700 0.05 -30.81 27.61
CA SER A 700 -1.35 -31.08 27.20
C SER A 700 -2.04 -29.85 26.63
N PRO A 701 -2.07 -28.67 27.30
CA PRO A 701 -2.70 -27.47 26.74
C PRO A 701 -1.98 -26.93 25.50
N LEU A 702 -0.64 -27.05 25.42
CA LEU A 702 0.10 -26.62 24.23
C LEU A 702 -0.22 -27.51 23.01
N ARG A 703 -0.29 -28.84 23.18
CA ARG A 703 -0.70 -29.74 22.07
C ARG A 703 -2.13 -29.44 21.60
N ALA A 704 -3.05 -29.21 22.54
CA ALA A 704 -4.44 -28.89 22.18
C ALA A 704 -4.57 -27.55 21.44
N ALA A 705 -3.82 -26.53 21.85
CA ALA A 705 -3.76 -25.25 21.14
C ALA A 705 -3.14 -25.40 19.73
N LEU A 706 -2.02 -26.15 19.65
CA LEU A 706 -1.32 -26.39 18.38
C LEU A 706 -2.23 -27.08 17.37
N ALA A 707 -2.93 -28.14 17.78
CA ALA A 707 -3.84 -28.89 16.92
C ALA A 707 -4.96 -28.01 16.34
N HIS A 708 -5.51 -27.06 17.12
CA HIS A 708 -6.52 -26.13 16.63
C HIS A 708 -5.96 -25.20 15.54
N TRP A 709 -4.81 -24.57 15.80
CA TRP A 709 -4.23 -23.62 14.84
C TRP A 709 -3.69 -24.29 13.56
N GLU A 710 -3.23 -25.55 13.67
CA GLU A 710 -2.84 -26.35 12.51
C GLU A 710 -4.03 -26.71 11.63
N ALA A 711 -5.13 -27.16 12.26
CA ALA A 711 -6.37 -27.47 11.55
C ALA A 711 -6.91 -26.24 10.80
N GLY A 712 -6.79 -25.05 11.41
CA GLY A 712 -7.13 -23.75 10.79
C GLY A 712 -6.12 -23.25 9.76
N ARG A 713 -4.97 -23.93 9.56
CA ARG A 713 -3.86 -23.50 8.71
C ARG A 713 -3.38 -22.07 9.03
N MET A 714 -3.22 -21.77 10.30
CA MET A 714 -2.84 -20.45 10.81
C MET A 714 -1.40 -20.44 11.35
N PRO A 715 -0.37 -20.42 10.49
CA PRO A 715 1.04 -20.58 10.92
C PRO A 715 1.52 -19.43 11.81
N ALA A 716 0.96 -18.24 11.69
CA ALA A 716 1.29 -17.12 12.58
C ALA A 716 0.92 -17.42 14.05
N TRP A 717 -0.07 -18.26 14.29
CA TRP A 717 -0.56 -18.67 15.62
C TRP A 717 0.01 -20.03 16.05
N SER A 718 0.12 -21.00 15.12
CA SER A 718 0.60 -22.36 15.46
C SER A 718 2.08 -22.37 15.81
N GLU A 719 2.93 -21.59 15.14
CA GLU A 719 4.36 -21.74 15.31
C GLU A 719 4.92 -21.19 16.64
N PRO A 720 4.41 -20.11 17.22
CA PRO A 720 4.74 -19.74 18.59
C PRO A 720 4.36 -20.84 19.62
N VAL A 721 3.21 -21.50 19.42
CA VAL A 721 2.78 -22.62 20.26
C VAL A 721 3.69 -23.82 20.07
N ARG A 722 4.07 -24.14 18.85
CA ARG A 722 5.00 -25.19 18.51
C ARG A 722 6.38 -24.98 19.15
N LEU A 723 6.85 -23.72 19.15
CA LEU A 723 8.10 -23.37 19.84
C LEU A 723 7.98 -23.65 21.34
N ASP A 724 6.92 -23.17 22.01
CA ASP A 724 6.71 -23.40 23.43
C ASP A 724 6.58 -24.90 23.76
N LEU A 725 5.94 -25.68 22.88
CA LEU A 725 5.88 -27.14 23.01
C LEU A 725 7.27 -27.78 22.86
N GLY A 726 8.07 -27.35 21.91
CA GLY A 726 9.44 -27.84 21.71
C GLY A 726 10.35 -27.56 22.91
N ILE A 727 10.24 -26.35 23.50
CA ILE A 727 10.94 -26.00 24.75
C ILE A 727 10.47 -26.92 25.90
N THR A 728 9.16 -27.14 26.01
CA THR A 728 8.56 -28.03 27.02
C THR A 728 9.08 -29.45 26.89
N LEU A 729 9.12 -30.01 25.69
CA LEU A 729 9.62 -31.36 25.40
C LEU A 729 11.10 -31.50 25.75
N ARG A 730 11.92 -30.46 25.48
CA ARG A 730 13.33 -30.46 25.88
C ARG A 730 13.47 -30.57 27.40
N HIS A 731 12.72 -29.80 28.15
CA HIS A 731 12.73 -29.85 29.62
C HIS A 731 12.19 -31.19 30.21
N LEU A 732 11.40 -31.91 29.41
CA LEU A 732 10.95 -33.26 29.74
C LEU A 732 11.95 -34.35 29.31
N ASN A 733 13.15 -33.97 28.84
CA ASN A 733 14.19 -34.87 28.32
C ASN A 733 13.75 -35.71 27.09
N ARG A 734 12.72 -35.27 26.37
CA ARG A 734 12.25 -35.91 25.12
C ARG A 734 12.95 -35.26 23.94
N HIS A 735 14.28 -35.39 23.90
CA HIS A 735 15.15 -34.64 23.00
C HIS A 735 14.85 -34.88 21.52
N HIS A 736 14.48 -36.09 21.12
CA HIS A 736 14.13 -36.36 19.71
C HIS A 736 12.91 -35.60 19.23
N GLU A 737 11.82 -35.69 19.99
CA GLU A 737 10.58 -34.94 19.66
C GLU A 737 10.80 -33.42 19.75
N ALA A 738 11.58 -32.95 20.74
CA ALA A 738 11.94 -31.55 20.85
C ALA A 738 12.69 -31.06 19.63
N CYS A 739 13.67 -31.82 19.11
CA CYS A 739 14.44 -31.48 17.94
C CYS A 739 13.55 -31.33 16.68
N GLU A 740 12.67 -32.31 16.42
CA GLU A 740 11.73 -32.29 15.31
C GLU A 740 10.77 -31.06 15.39
N THR A 741 10.21 -30.86 16.59
CA THR A 741 9.26 -29.77 16.87
C THR A 741 9.91 -28.40 16.71
N LEU A 742 11.11 -28.20 17.28
CA LEU A 742 11.87 -26.95 17.19
C LEU A 742 12.41 -26.69 15.79
N THR A 743 12.82 -27.74 15.05
CA THR A 743 13.25 -27.58 13.65
C THR A 743 12.12 -27.05 12.78
N THR A 744 10.92 -27.58 12.96
CA THR A 744 9.74 -27.13 12.22
C THR A 744 9.37 -25.69 12.61
N ALA A 745 9.33 -25.38 13.91
CA ALA A 745 9.07 -24.04 14.42
C ALA A 745 10.08 -23.02 13.90
N HIS A 746 11.39 -23.32 13.99
CA HIS A 746 12.44 -22.42 13.52
C HIS A 746 12.34 -22.12 12.02
N ARG A 747 12.12 -23.17 11.19
CA ARG A 747 11.97 -23.01 9.75
C ARG A 747 10.81 -22.07 9.39
N THR A 748 9.65 -22.31 9.98
CA THR A 748 8.44 -21.55 9.66
C THR A 748 8.48 -20.13 10.26
N LEU A 749 8.95 -19.97 11.51
CA LEU A 749 9.13 -18.67 12.13
C LEU A 749 10.15 -17.79 11.36
N THR A 750 11.18 -18.41 10.78
CA THR A 750 12.14 -17.73 9.90
C THR A 750 11.46 -17.26 8.62
N GLY A 751 10.68 -18.13 7.97
CA GLY A 751 9.91 -17.78 6.77
C GLY A 751 8.88 -16.67 7.01
N LEU A 752 8.28 -16.62 8.22
CA LEU A 752 7.34 -15.58 8.64
C LEU A 752 8.04 -14.32 9.17
N ASN A 753 9.37 -14.29 9.25
CA ASN A 753 10.14 -13.24 9.90
C ASN A 753 9.68 -12.91 11.33
N ASN A 754 9.21 -13.94 12.08
CA ASN A 754 8.68 -13.76 13.42
C ASN A 754 9.82 -13.37 14.40
N PRO A 755 9.58 -12.45 15.37
CA PRO A 755 10.60 -12.07 16.37
C PRO A 755 11.21 -13.24 17.14
N ARG A 756 10.40 -14.29 17.44
CA ARG A 756 10.83 -15.47 18.19
C ARG A 756 11.70 -16.47 17.40
N ARG A 757 12.01 -16.20 16.12
CA ARG A 757 12.87 -17.09 15.31
C ARG A 757 14.26 -17.32 15.91
N ARG A 758 14.83 -16.31 16.60
CA ARG A 758 16.13 -16.44 17.28
C ARG A 758 16.03 -17.36 18.48
N GLU A 759 15.00 -17.19 19.31
CA GLU A 759 14.71 -18.09 20.42
C GLU A 759 14.55 -19.53 19.94
N ALA A 760 13.86 -19.77 18.84
CA ALA A 760 13.72 -21.10 18.26
C ALA A 760 15.07 -21.69 17.79
N ALA A 761 15.96 -20.88 17.24
CA ALA A 761 17.32 -21.29 16.85
C ALA A 761 18.17 -21.66 18.08
N ASP A 762 18.13 -20.81 19.12
CA ASP A 762 18.90 -21.01 20.35
C ASP A 762 18.45 -22.29 21.08
N GLU A 763 17.16 -22.54 21.17
CA GLU A 763 16.58 -23.73 21.76
C GLU A 763 16.92 -25.01 20.95
N LEU A 764 16.92 -24.93 19.62
CA LEU A 764 17.32 -26.01 18.76
C LEU A 764 18.81 -26.36 18.95
N CYS A 765 19.67 -25.37 19.08
CA CYS A 765 21.09 -25.56 19.38
C CYS A 765 21.29 -26.27 20.74
N GLN A 766 20.52 -25.89 21.78
CA GLN A 766 20.60 -26.54 23.09
C GLN A 766 20.22 -28.03 23.03
N VAL A 767 19.17 -28.37 22.29
CA VAL A 767 18.75 -29.79 22.13
C VAL A 767 19.80 -30.57 21.35
N THR A 768 20.36 -30.03 20.27
CA THR A 768 21.36 -30.74 19.45
C THR A 768 22.70 -30.88 20.17
N ALA A 769 23.11 -29.95 21.00
CA ALA A 769 24.29 -30.06 21.84
C ALA A 769 24.16 -31.20 22.90
N GLY A 770 22.94 -31.43 23.40
CA GLY A 770 22.63 -32.51 24.33
C GLY A 770 22.81 -33.93 23.72
N PHE A 771 22.65 -34.08 22.42
CA PHE A 771 22.92 -35.38 21.72
C PHE A 771 24.43 -35.72 21.65
N GLY A 772 25.30 -34.68 21.64
CA GLY A 772 26.77 -34.90 21.55
C GLY A 772 27.44 -35.41 22.84
N THR A 773 26.76 -35.34 23.99
CA THR A 773 27.31 -35.75 25.30
C THR A 773 26.84 -37.14 25.75
N ALA A 774 25.83 -37.74 25.11
CA ALA A 774 25.26 -39.03 25.52
C ALA A 774 25.90 -40.25 24.83
N ASP A 775 26.78 -40.05 23.84
CA ASP A 775 27.39 -41.14 23.03
C ASP A 775 28.92 -41.28 23.28
N GLN A 776 29.43 -41.00 24.48
CA GLN A 776 30.74 -41.49 24.85
C GLN A 776 30.58 -42.77 25.70
N PRO A 777 30.93 -43.96 25.17
CA PRO A 777 30.96 -45.14 25.96
C PRO A 777 32.06 -45.00 27.01
N THR A 778 31.68 -45.04 28.29
CA THR A 778 32.64 -45.24 29.39
C THR A 778 33.29 -46.62 29.19
N GLY A 779 34.49 -46.62 28.60
CA GLY A 779 35.38 -47.75 28.56
C GLY A 779 36.16 -47.89 29.84
#